data_5151efa685fdf996e75b910fab19bc7d
#
_entry.id   5151efa685fdf996e75b910fab19bc7d
#
_cell.length_a   1.000
_cell.length_b   1.000
_cell.length_c   1.000
_cell.angle_alpha   90.00
_cell.angle_beta   90.00
_cell.angle_gamma   90.00
#
_symmetry.space_group_name_H-M   'P 1'
#
loop_
_entity.id
_entity.type
_entity.pdbx_description
1 polymer ?
#
loop_
_entity_poly.entity_id
_entity_poly.type
_entity_poly.pdbx_seq_one_letter_code
_entity_poly.pdbx_strand_id
1 'polypeptide(L)'
;MIESVVDSFYDNLIAEDRYRMILDGLQVTLLITLCAALLGTLLGGLVCWMRMSRRKWLQQVAKVYIELMRGTPVLVLLMLMYYVVMAPLDATGIVVAIVTFAMNTAAYISEMLRTTIQGIDRGQTEAGLALGFTQRQTFFKIVLPQVIKAVMPVYQGEVVSLLKGTSIVGYIAVSDMTRASDLIRSRTFDAFFPLIVTALIYFLMAWLIGLLLQSLVQHKRVKAIVAAVALLIGGTVCYVPTLIDGEKTAAHSDGQSEVPPAFQALNGKNVAVIIGSIQDIAVTDMAPDANILRMTSETDLLAALENGKVDAAGSESLTLMFCKELLEKFDSVGAGLTPIPIGACYRLDNTELQQDFNRFLADIKSDGTYQQILDRWSNADDPSAMAIPQQRGTGRTLRVATYPAMPPFNFINSGKPSGLEPELLTEWANRRNWQLEYLIMDFAAQIPAVQTGKADMAMGAISITEERQKQVLFSDGYIDSHIVLMTRKGEAAILTNPNQETSNLQPPTSNISWPWIVVILILIGGSAWLFIRRKRGTCTKPQTSDIKPKTSDLLSITHLKKSYGSFDVLRDITTDVHRGEVISIIGPSGTGKSTFLRCLNLLEQPTSGSIVIDGEDILSKGYPVNRLRQKMGMVFQSFNLFEHKTVLENVIFAPCQLRHEPEEEARKEGLALLRKVGLAEKADVYPSSLSGGQKQRVAIARALAMKPDVILFDEPTSALDPTMVGEVLSVIRQLAKEGMTMLIVTHEMKFAHDVSTRIFFMYDGYIHEDGSPAQIFEQPVHSATKAFIQRIRKEVFEIDGPDFDFLGMHSAMSAFCHKYGIAEKLEKAERLTDQMLDDVMAQYRPITVRITHSEQSAVTALDFMVEKMTATPLSDTHRAALSAQCRQVVEEPTKRGFRVKLII
;
A
#
# COMPACT_ATOMS: atom_id res chain seq x y z
N MET A 1 -19.68 42.97 12.23
CA MET A 1 -19.14 41.57 12.03
C MET A 1 -19.95 40.78 11.00
N ILE A 2 -21.28 40.67 11.10
CA ILE A 2 -22.11 39.97 10.08
C ILE A 2 -22.11 40.74 8.75
N GLU A 3 -22.27 42.04 8.77
CA GLU A 3 -22.20 42.88 7.57
C GLU A 3 -20.82 42.76 6.89
N SER A 4 -19.74 42.88 7.63
CA SER A 4 -18.39 42.72 7.10
C SER A 4 -18.14 41.36 6.46
N VAL A 5 -18.74 40.24 6.98
CA VAL A 5 -18.64 38.91 6.36
C VAL A 5 -19.49 38.81 5.08
N VAL A 6 -20.65 39.49 5.04
CA VAL A 6 -21.50 39.55 3.85
C VAL A 6 -20.80 40.35 2.74
N ASP A 7 -20.17 41.46 3.08
CA ASP A 7 -19.40 42.28 2.12
C ASP A 7 -18.22 41.48 1.58
N SER A 8 -17.42 40.81 2.44
CA SER A 8 -16.34 39.91 1.99
C SER A 8 -16.86 38.77 1.12
N PHE A 9 -18.03 38.22 1.42
CA PHE A 9 -18.64 37.17 0.57
C PHE A 9 -18.99 37.70 -0.82
N TYR A 10 -19.62 38.88 -0.87
CA TYR A 10 -20.00 39.49 -2.15
C TYR A 10 -18.77 39.83 -2.99
N ASP A 11 -17.78 40.54 -2.39
CA ASP A 11 -16.56 40.99 -3.07
C ASP A 11 -15.68 39.85 -3.57
N ASN A 12 -15.60 38.77 -2.81
CA ASN A 12 -14.68 37.65 -3.15
C ASN A 12 -15.33 36.59 -4.05
N LEU A 13 -16.66 36.46 -4.07
CA LEU A 13 -17.31 35.37 -4.81
C LEU A 13 -18.30 35.87 -5.86
N ILE A 14 -19.12 36.89 -5.57
CA ILE A 14 -20.19 37.32 -6.44
C ILE A 14 -19.72 38.38 -7.41
N ALA A 15 -19.01 39.41 -6.94
CA ALA A 15 -18.44 40.45 -7.79
C ALA A 15 -17.60 39.85 -8.92
N GLU A 16 -17.83 40.30 -10.15
CA GLU A 16 -17.15 39.85 -11.36
C GLU A 16 -17.23 38.31 -11.58
N ASP A 17 -18.31 37.67 -11.07
CA ASP A 17 -18.48 36.21 -11.22
C ASP A 17 -17.30 35.36 -10.73
N ARG A 18 -16.54 35.82 -9.71
CA ARG A 18 -15.33 35.19 -9.22
C ARG A 18 -15.52 33.75 -8.71
N TYR A 19 -16.76 33.38 -8.30
CA TYR A 19 -17.09 31.99 -7.97
C TYR A 19 -16.81 31.04 -9.14
N ARG A 20 -16.91 31.48 -10.42
CA ARG A 20 -16.58 30.66 -11.59
C ARG A 20 -15.12 30.21 -11.57
N MET A 21 -14.21 31.09 -11.16
CA MET A 21 -12.79 30.74 -11.05
C MET A 21 -12.55 29.59 -10.04
N ILE A 22 -13.32 29.59 -8.93
CA ILE A 22 -13.25 28.50 -7.94
C ILE A 22 -13.85 27.22 -8.53
N LEU A 23 -14.97 27.31 -9.27
CA LEU A 23 -15.59 26.15 -9.91
C LEU A 23 -14.70 25.54 -11.00
N ASP A 24 -14.07 26.37 -11.82
CA ASP A 24 -13.12 25.90 -12.85
C ASP A 24 -11.90 25.23 -12.19
N GLY A 25 -11.33 25.85 -11.17
CA GLY A 25 -10.26 25.27 -10.38
C GLY A 25 -10.67 23.96 -9.71
N LEU A 26 -11.91 23.87 -9.22
CA LEU A 26 -12.49 22.64 -8.66
C LEU A 26 -12.58 21.52 -9.70
N GLN A 27 -13.02 21.84 -10.91
CA GLN A 27 -13.09 20.86 -12.02
C GLN A 27 -11.71 20.33 -12.37
N VAL A 28 -10.71 21.20 -12.50
CA VAL A 28 -9.33 20.81 -12.76
C VAL A 28 -8.76 19.93 -11.63
N THR A 29 -8.96 20.32 -10.38
CA THR A 29 -8.56 19.55 -9.19
C THR A 29 -9.19 18.16 -9.19
N LEU A 30 -10.50 18.05 -9.45
CA LEU A 30 -11.22 16.77 -9.53
C LEU A 30 -10.76 15.93 -10.72
N LEU A 31 -10.57 16.52 -11.89
CA LEU A 31 -10.08 15.83 -13.09
C LEU A 31 -8.72 15.20 -12.85
N ILE A 32 -7.76 15.98 -12.35
CA ILE A 32 -6.41 15.47 -12.03
C ILE A 32 -6.51 14.36 -11.00
N THR A 33 -7.25 14.56 -9.90
CA THR A 33 -7.39 13.57 -8.81
C THR A 33 -7.97 12.26 -9.32
N LEU A 34 -9.09 12.30 -10.06
CA LEU A 34 -9.77 11.10 -10.56
C LEU A 34 -8.93 10.35 -11.59
N CYS A 35 -8.38 11.07 -12.57
CA CYS A 35 -7.53 10.45 -13.59
C CYS A 35 -6.26 9.85 -12.99
N ALA A 36 -5.58 10.59 -12.11
CA ALA A 36 -4.37 10.10 -11.45
C ALA A 36 -4.65 8.92 -10.50
N ALA A 37 -5.77 8.94 -9.77
CA ALA A 37 -6.17 7.82 -8.91
C ALA A 37 -6.46 6.55 -9.73
N LEU A 38 -7.19 6.67 -10.85
CA LEU A 38 -7.51 5.53 -11.73
C LEU A 38 -6.24 4.95 -12.37
N LEU A 39 -5.44 5.80 -13.02
CA LEU A 39 -4.19 5.39 -13.66
C LEU A 39 -3.19 4.86 -12.63
N GLY A 40 -3.06 5.55 -11.50
CA GLY A 40 -2.19 5.13 -10.39
C GLY A 40 -2.59 3.79 -9.81
N THR A 41 -3.90 3.49 -9.73
CA THR A 41 -4.40 2.18 -9.26
C THR A 41 -4.05 1.07 -10.25
N LEU A 42 -4.24 1.31 -11.56
CA LEU A 42 -3.90 0.33 -12.60
C LEU A 42 -2.38 0.07 -12.64
N LEU A 43 -1.58 1.12 -12.67
CA LEU A 43 -0.12 1.04 -12.64
C LEU A 43 0.38 0.42 -11.33
N GLY A 44 -0.20 0.80 -10.18
CA GLY A 44 0.14 0.23 -8.88
C GLY A 44 -0.15 -1.27 -8.80
N GLY A 45 -1.26 -1.73 -9.38
CA GLY A 45 -1.55 -3.15 -9.54
C GLY A 45 -0.51 -3.88 -10.38
N LEU A 46 -0.07 -3.28 -11.49
CA LEU A 46 0.99 -3.82 -12.35
C LEU A 46 2.34 -3.88 -11.62
N VAL A 47 2.73 -2.80 -10.95
CA VAL A 47 3.98 -2.73 -10.16
C VAL A 47 3.95 -3.74 -9.01
N CYS A 48 2.81 -3.90 -8.32
CA CYS A 48 2.62 -4.93 -7.30
C CYS A 48 2.81 -6.34 -7.89
N TRP A 49 2.23 -6.62 -9.05
CA TRP A 49 2.43 -7.89 -9.74
C TRP A 49 3.89 -8.13 -10.11
N MET A 50 4.60 -7.11 -10.63
CA MET A 50 6.04 -7.19 -10.91
C MET A 50 6.83 -7.48 -9.63
N ARG A 51 6.52 -6.77 -8.54
CA ARG A 51 7.18 -6.89 -7.23
C ARG A 51 6.99 -8.28 -6.60
N MET A 52 5.86 -8.94 -6.86
CA MET A 52 5.52 -10.29 -6.38
C MET A 52 5.89 -11.40 -7.38
N SER A 53 6.47 -11.07 -8.53
CA SER A 53 6.85 -12.03 -9.57
C SER A 53 7.98 -12.95 -9.08
N ARG A 54 8.04 -14.18 -9.62
CA ARG A 54 9.16 -15.11 -9.39
C ARG A 54 10.45 -14.69 -10.11
N ARG A 55 10.39 -13.79 -11.09
CA ARG A 55 11.54 -13.32 -11.87
C ARG A 55 12.26 -12.20 -11.12
N LYS A 56 13.47 -12.45 -10.65
CA LYS A 56 14.28 -11.50 -9.85
C LYS A 56 14.46 -10.13 -10.52
N TRP A 57 14.65 -10.08 -11.84
CA TRP A 57 14.82 -8.81 -12.55
C TRP A 57 13.56 -7.92 -12.51
N LEU A 58 12.34 -8.52 -12.64
CA LEU A 58 11.09 -7.77 -12.49
C LEU A 58 10.91 -7.22 -11.07
N GLN A 59 11.29 -8.02 -10.07
CA GLN A 59 11.25 -7.56 -8.68
C GLN A 59 12.17 -6.36 -8.46
N GLN A 60 13.38 -6.41 -9.07
CA GLN A 60 14.38 -5.35 -8.91
C GLN A 60 13.95 -4.05 -9.59
N VAL A 61 13.44 -4.13 -10.83
CA VAL A 61 12.90 -2.96 -11.54
C VAL A 61 11.75 -2.32 -10.74
N ALA A 62 10.80 -3.11 -10.26
CA ALA A 62 9.71 -2.59 -9.43
C ALA A 62 10.23 -1.97 -8.12
N LYS A 63 11.26 -2.56 -7.49
CA LYS A 63 11.85 -2.04 -6.26
C LYS A 63 12.48 -0.66 -6.50
N VAL A 64 13.32 -0.54 -7.51
CA VAL A 64 13.98 0.74 -7.86
C VAL A 64 12.94 1.82 -8.18
N TYR A 65 11.90 1.49 -8.96
CA TYR A 65 10.81 2.41 -9.26
C TYR A 65 10.12 2.92 -7.98
N ILE A 66 9.75 2.01 -7.06
CA ILE A 66 9.08 2.35 -5.82
C ILE A 66 9.96 3.24 -4.94
N GLU A 67 11.25 2.90 -4.80
CA GLU A 67 12.20 3.66 -4.01
C GLU A 67 12.42 5.06 -4.59
N LEU A 68 12.52 5.20 -5.91
CA LEU A 68 12.67 6.49 -6.59
C LEU A 68 11.43 7.38 -6.38
N MET A 69 10.22 6.84 -6.66
CA MET A 69 8.98 7.61 -6.59
C MET A 69 8.64 8.05 -5.15
N ARG A 70 8.91 7.20 -4.15
CA ARG A 70 8.64 7.51 -2.74
C ARG A 70 9.74 8.30 -2.06
N GLY A 71 10.96 8.25 -2.59
CA GLY A 71 12.11 8.97 -2.06
C GLY A 71 12.24 10.40 -2.61
N THR A 72 11.51 10.74 -3.67
CA THR A 72 11.56 12.07 -4.29
C THR A 72 10.32 12.89 -3.90
N PRO A 73 10.47 14.15 -3.43
CA PRO A 73 9.35 15.03 -3.20
C PRO A 73 8.50 15.20 -4.47
N VAL A 74 7.18 15.09 -4.34
CA VAL A 74 6.28 15.10 -5.51
C VAL A 74 6.34 16.42 -6.29
N LEU A 75 6.59 17.55 -5.64
CA LEU A 75 6.81 18.84 -6.30
C LEU A 75 8.02 18.81 -7.23
N VAL A 76 9.16 18.30 -6.74
CA VAL A 76 10.39 18.17 -7.55
C VAL A 76 10.15 17.25 -8.75
N LEU A 77 9.43 16.13 -8.52
CA LEU A 77 9.06 15.21 -9.58
C LEU A 77 8.17 15.89 -10.63
N LEU A 78 7.19 16.70 -10.18
CA LEU A 78 6.28 17.43 -11.05
C LEU A 78 7.04 18.43 -11.95
N MET A 79 7.95 19.20 -11.35
CA MET A 79 8.78 20.17 -12.09
C MET A 79 9.72 19.46 -13.08
N LEU A 80 10.38 18.37 -12.65
CA LEU A 80 11.25 17.57 -13.52
C LEU A 80 10.48 17.01 -14.72
N MET A 81 9.28 16.47 -14.49
CA MET A 81 8.41 15.95 -15.54
C MET A 81 7.97 17.04 -16.50
N TYR A 82 7.63 18.23 -16.00
CA TYR A 82 7.14 19.34 -16.80
C TYR A 82 8.23 20.01 -17.64
N TYR A 83 9.35 20.36 -17.00
CA TYR A 83 10.41 21.14 -17.68
C TYR A 83 11.44 20.29 -18.43
N VAL A 84 11.61 19.01 -18.08
CA VAL A 84 12.67 18.18 -18.64
C VAL A 84 12.12 16.97 -19.41
N VAL A 85 11.31 16.10 -18.75
CA VAL A 85 10.95 14.82 -19.34
C VAL A 85 9.88 14.95 -20.41
N MET A 86 8.83 15.73 -20.16
CA MET A 86 7.69 15.90 -21.07
C MET A 86 7.74 17.22 -21.86
N ALA A 87 8.75 18.08 -21.64
CA ALA A 87 8.95 19.28 -22.42
C ALA A 87 9.07 19.01 -23.94
N PRO A 88 9.82 17.99 -24.42
CA PRO A 88 9.93 17.68 -25.83
C PRO A 88 8.63 17.17 -26.48
N LEU A 89 7.64 16.79 -25.67
CA LEU A 89 6.34 16.26 -26.14
C LEU A 89 5.25 17.34 -26.21
N ASP A 90 5.57 18.57 -25.86
CA ASP A 90 4.65 19.71 -25.78
C ASP A 90 3.35 19.38 -25.02
N ALA A 91 3.49 18.63 -23.93
CA ALA A 91 2.36 18.15 -23.13
C ALA A 91 1.80 19.29 -22.26
N THR A 92 0.48 19.43 -22.24
CA THR A 92 -0.18 20.41 -21.37
C THR A 92 0.09 20.13 -19.89
N GLY A 93 0.15 21.18 -19.06
CA GLY A 93 0.40 21.05 -17.62
C GLY A 93 -0.54 20.05 -16.92
N ILE A 94 -1.82 19.99 -17.32
CA ILE A 94 -2.81 19.05 -16.76
C ILE A 94 -2.41 17.59 -17.05
N VAL A 95 -1.96 17.29 -18.28
CA VAL A 95 -1.51 15.93 -18.65
C VAL A 95 -0.26 15.55 -17.88
N VAL A 96 0.70 16.47 -17.75
CA VAL A 96 1.92 16.26 -16.96
C VAL A 96 1.58 15.99 -15.50
N ALA A 97 0.65 16.76 -14.91
CA ALA A 97 0.19 16.57 -13.55
C ALA A 97 -0.46 15.17 -13.36
N ILE A 98 -1.40 14.79 -14.25
CA ILE A 98 -2.06 13.48 -14.19
C ILE A 98 -1.03 12.34 -14.25
N VAL A 99 -0.08 12.39 -15.18
CA VAL A 99 0.95 11.33 -15.33
C VAL A 99 1.86 11.28 -14.11
N THR A 100 2.34 12.42 -13.64
CA THR A 100 3.24 12.51 -12.48
C THR A 100 2.59 11.98 -11.21
N PHE A 101 1.38 12.46 -10.91
CA PHE A 101 0.64 11.98 -9.76
C PHE A 101 0.27 10.50 -9.88
N ALA A 102 -0.12 10.03 -11.07
CA ALA A 102 -0.41 8.62 -11.30
C ALA A 102 0.82 7.74 -11.03
N MET A 103 2.00 8.15 -11.49
CA MET A 103 3.25 7.43 -11.23
C MET A 103 3.60 7.42 -9.74
N ASN A 104 3.50 8.57 -9.07
CA ASN A 104 3.76 8.65 -7.64
C ASN A 104 2.79 7.79 -6.82
N THR A 105 1.50 7.94 -7.05
CA THR A 105 0.43 7.18 -6.38
C THR A 105 0.54 5.67 -6.64
N ALA A 106 0.96 5.26 -7.85
CA ALA A 106 1.18 3.84 -8.19
C ALA A 106 2.23 3.18 -7.28
N ALA A 107 3.27 3.90 -6.89
CA ALA A 107 4.29 3.37 -5.99
C ALA A 107 3.72 3.08 -4.58
N TYR A 108 2.90 3.98 -4.05
CA TYR A 108 2.22 3.77 -2.76
C TYR A 108 1.19 2.65 -2.82
N ILE A 109 0.33 2.64 -3.84
CA ILE A 109 -0.70 1.61 -4.03
C ILE A 109 -0.06 0.23 -4.21
N SER A 110 1.07 0.13 -4.92
CA SER A 110 1.75 -1.16 -5.13
C SER A 110 2.21 -1.81 -3.82
N GLU A 111 2.80 -1.03 -2.91
CA GLU A 111 3.25 -1.54 -1.60
C GLU A 111 2.07 -1.83 -0.66
N MET A 112 1.04 -0.99 -0.69
CA MET A 112 -0.19 -1.21 0.05
C MET A 112 -0.88 -2.52 -0.38
N LEU A 113 -1.03 -2.75 -1.68
CA LEU A 113 -1.58 -4.01 -2.20
C LEU A 113 -0.69 -5.21 -1.84
N ARG A 114 0.64 -5.09 -1.99
CA ARG A 114 1.58 -6.15 -1.67
C ARG A 114 1.49 -6.57 -0.21
N THR A 115 1.53 -5.61 0.71
CA THR A 115 1.45 -5.89 2.15
C THR A 115 0.11 -6.51 2.54
N THR A 116 -0.99 -6.01 1.98
CA THR A 116 -2.33 -6.55 2.23
C THR A 116 -2.47 -7.97 1.68
N ILE A 117 -1.99 -8.25 0.44
CA ILE A 117 -2.03 -9.60 -0.14
C ILE A 117 -1.21 -10.58 0.72
N GLN A 118 -0.05 -10.16 1.21
CA GLN A 118 0.80 -11.01 2.07
C GLN A 118 0.23 -11.19 3.48
N GLY A 119 -0.60 -10.25 3.94
CA GLY A 119 -1.30 -10.32 5.22
C GLY A 119 -2.55 -11.22 5.23
N ILE A 120 -3.06 -11.62 4.06
CA ILE A 120 -4.16 -12.58 4.00
C ILE A 120 -3.66 -13.98 4.42
N ASP A 121 -4.40 -14.62 5.31
CA ASP A 121 -4.07 -15.96 5.78
C ASP A 121 -3.88 -16.93 4.61
N ARG A 122 -2.75 -17.65 4.62
CA ARG A 122 -2.40 -18.66 3.61
C ARG A 122 -3.46 -19.77 3.53
N GLY A 123 -4.15 -20.07 4.62
CA GLY A 123 -5.26 -21.00 4.67
C GLY A 123 -6.37 -20.70 3.67
N GLN A 124 -6.63 -19.41 3.36
CA GLN A 124 -7.60 -19.01 2.33
C GLN A 124 -7.20 -19.50 0.93
N THR A 125 -5.90 -19.43 0.62
CA THR A 125 -5.37 -19.95 -0.66
C THR A 125 -5.38 -21.47 -0.68
N GLU A 126 -4.96 -22.11 0.41
CA GLU A 126 -4.96 -23.58 0.52
C GLU A 126 -6.36 -24.16 0.41
N ALA A 127 -7.35 -23.57 1.11
CA ALA A 127 -8.74 -23.99 0.98
C ALA A 127 -9.28 -23.89 -0.45
N GLY A 128 -8.99 -22.78 -1.13
CA GLY A 128 -9.39 -22.64 -2.53
C GLY A 128 -8.74 -23.69 -3.43
N LEU A 129 -7.45 -23.92 -3.26
CA LEU A 129 -6.75 -24.95 -4.03
C LEU A 129 -7.26 -26.36 -3.70
N ALA A 130 -7.52 -26.67 -2.44
CA ALA A 130 -8.01 -27.99 -2.00
C ALA A 130 -9.40 -28.32 -2.55
N LEU A 131 -10.24 -27.32 -2.79
CA LEU A 131 -11.54 -27.47 -3.44
C LEU A 131 -11.46 -27.65 -4.97
N GLY A 132 -10.26 -27.51 -5.56
CA GLY A 132 -10.04 -27.67 -7.00
C GLY A 132 -10.04 -26.37 -7.81
N PHE A 133 -10.03 -25.20 -7.19
CA PHE A 133 -9.79 -23.95 -7.91
C PHE A 133 -8.34 -23.88 -8.41
N THR A 134 -8.13 -23.26 -9.57
CA THR A 134 -6.78 -22.90 -10.02
C THR A 134 -6.20 -21.78 -9.17
N GLN A 135 -4.87 -21.58 -9.16
CA GLN A 135 -4.24 -20.47 -8.46
C GLN A 135 -4.84 -19.10 -8.84
N ARG A 136 -5.14 -18.91 -10.14
CA ARG A 136 -5.79 -17.68 -10.62
C ARG A 136 -7.22 -17.53 -10.10
N GLN A 137 -8.01 -18.59 -10.19
CA GLN A 137 -9.39 -18.58 -9.67
C GLN A 137 -9.40 -18.32 -8.16
N THR A 138 -8.53 -18.98 -7.41
CA THR A 138 -8.37 -18.76 -5.97
C THR A 138 -8.03 -17.30 -5.66
N PHE A 139 -7.05 -16.73 -6.39
CA PHE A 139 -6.70 -15.34 -6.21
C PHE A 139 -7.88 -14.40 -6.50
N PHE A 140 -8.48 -14.47 -7.69
CA PHE A 140 -9.53 -13.52 -8.09
C PHE A 140 -10.87 -13.72 -7.38
N LYS A 141 -11.24 -14.97 -7.02
CA LYS A 141 -12.55 -15.27 -6.44
C LYS A 141 -12.56 -15.34 -4.91
N ILE A 142 -11.42 -15.58 -4.27
CA ILE A 142 -11.33 -15.80 -2.82
C ILE A 142 -10.43 -14.75 -2.17
N VAL A 143 -9.17 -14.58 -2.63
CA VAL A 143 -8.19 -13.70 -2.00
C VAL A 143 -8.47 -12.23 -2.32
N LEU A 144 -8.60 -11.87 -3.59
CA LEU A 144 -8.76 -10.48 -4.05
C LEU A 144 -9.97 -9.76 -3.41
N PRO A 145 -11.16 -10.36 -3.26
CA PRO A 145 -12.27 -9.70 -2.57
C PRO A 145 -11.96 -9.34 -1.11
N GLN A 146 -11.18 -10.17 -0.42
CA GLN A 146 -10.73 -9.91 0.95
C GLN A 146 -9.67 -8.81 0.98
N VAL A 147 -8.73 -8.83 0.02
CA VAL A 147 -7.72 -7.76 -0.16
C VAL A 147 -8.39 -6.42 -0.41
N ILE A 148 -9.37 -6.33 -1.32
CA ILE A 148 -10.09 -5.09 -1.61
C ILE A 148 -10.77 -4.55 -0.34
N LYS A 149 -11.42 -5.41 0.44
CA LYS A 149 -12.07 -5.01 1.68
C LYS A 149 -11.06 -4.51 2.73
N ALA A 150 -9.93 -5.19 2.85
CA ALA A 150 -8.90 -4.86 3.84
C ALA A 150 -8.09 -3.61 3.46
N VAL A 151 -7.84 -3.38 2.16
CA VAL A 151 -7.05 -2.26 1.66
C VAL A 151 -7.82 -0.95 1.61
N MET A 152 -9.16 -1.00 1.52
CA MET A 152 -9.99 0.16 1.23
C MET A 152 -9.80 1.35 2.19
N PRO A 153 -9.66 1.18 3.53
CA PRO A 153 -9.44 2.31 4.43
C PRO A 153 -8.11 3.05 4.14
N VAL A 154 -7.05 2.30 3.82
CA VAL A 154 -5.74 2.88 3.49
C VAL A 154 -5.77 3.52 2.10
N TYR A 155 -6.45 2.88 1.13
CA TYR A 155 -6.65 3.42 -0.22
C TYR A 155 -7.43 4.75 -0.20
N GLN A 156 -8.45 4.84 0.65
CA GLN A 156 -9.17 6.10 0.87
C GLN A 156 -8.24 7.22 1.34
N GLY A 157 -7.36 6.92 2.31
CA GLY A 157 -6.36 7.87 2.79
C GLY A 157 -5.42 8.34 1.67
N GLU A 158 -4.99 7.43 0.80
CA GLU A 158 -4.13 7.74 -0.34
C GLU A 158 -4.81 8.64 -1.38
N VAL A 159 -6.07 8.37 -1.73
CA VAL A 159 -6.84 9.21 -2.66
C VAL A 159 -7.07 10.61 -2.08
N VAL A 160 -7.35 10.73 -0.78
CA VAL A 160 -7.46 12.04 -0.10
C VAL A 160 -6.10 12.76 -0.06
N SER A 161 -5.00 12.04 0.15
CA SER A 161 -3.65 12.60 0.07
C SER A 161 -3.33 13.11 -1.33
N LEU A 162 -3.69 12.36 -2.36
CA LEU A 162 -3.57 12.76 -3.76
C LEU A 162 -4.38 14.05 -4.04
N LEU A 163 -5.65 14.11 -3.60
CA LEU A 163 -6.48 15.31 -3.73
C LEU A 163 -5.81 16.55 -3.13
N LYS A 164 -5.27 16.44 -1.91
CA LYS A 164 -4.54 17.54 -1.27
C LYS A 164 -3.24 17.85 -2.02
N GLY A 165 -2.57 16.83 -2.55
CA GLY A 165 -1.34 16.97 -3.33
C GLY A 165 -1.52 17.76 -4.62
N THR A 166 -2.74 17.83 -5.20
CA THR A 166 -2.97 18.62 -6.42
C THR A 166 -2.77 20.12 -6.22
N SER A 167 -2.82 20.63 -4.98
CA SER A 167 -2.57 22.04 -4.67
C SER A 167 -1.20 22.57 -5.12
N ILE A 168 -0.26 21.70 -5.46
CA ILE A 168 1.06 22.10 -5.96
C ILE A 168 1.13 22.29 -7.48
N VAL A 169 0.06 21.98 -8.24
CA VAL A 169 0.10 22.09 -9.71
C VAL A 169 0.18 23.54 -10.20
N GLY A 170 -0.11 24.49 -9.31
CA GLY A 170 0.11 25.91 -9.56
C GLY A 170 1.56 26.24 -9.95
N TYR A 171 2.56 25.48 -9.48
CA TYR A 171 3.95 25.64 -9.86
C TYR A 171 4.28 25.31 -11.32
N ILE A 172 3.40 24.62 -12.02
CA ILE A 172 3.48 24.37 -13.47
C ILE A 172 2.36 25.11 -14.23
N ALA A 173 1.93 26.26 -13.68
CA ALA A 173 0.93 27.16 -14.25
C ALA A 173 -0.47 26.52 -14.52
N VAL A 174 -0.82 25.45 -13.85
CA VAL A 174 -2.16 24.86 -13.90
C VAL A 174 -3.05 25.55 -12.88
N SER A 175 -4.18 26.08 -13.33
CA SER A 175 -5.16 26.76 -12.49
C SER A 175 -6.04 25.73 -11.77
N ASP A 176 -5.57 25.22 -10.64
CA ASP A 176 -6.36 24.42 -9.70
C ASP A 176 -7.15 25.34 -8.74
N MET A 177 -7.89 24.74 -7.82
CA MET A 177 -8.70 25.49 -6.85
C MET A 177 -7.85 26.37 -5.92
N THR A 178 -6.63 25.93 -5.54
CA THR A 178 -5.71 26.72 -4.72
C THR A 178 -5.23 27.95 -5.49
N ARG A 179 -4.88 27.75 -6.75
CA ARG A 179 -4.45 28.83 -7.65
C ARG A 179 -5.58 29.84 -7.91
N ALA A 180 -6.81 29.37 -8.10
CA ALA A 180 -7.99 30.23 -8.23
C ALA A 180 -8.17 31.10 -6.96
N SER A 181 -8.03 30.51 -5.78
CA SER A 181 -8.05 31.25 -4.50
C SER A 181 -6.98 32.33 -4.42
N ASP A 182 -5.74 32.01 -4.82
CA ASP A 182 -4.65 32.97 -4.83
C ASP A 182 -4.90 34.13 -5.80
N LEU A 183 -5.50 33.85 -6.94
CA LEU A 183 -5.87 34.85 -7.93
C LEU A 183 -6.99 35.79 -7.42
N ILE A 184 -8.01 35.23 -6.77
CA ILE A 184 -9.05 36.04 -6.12
C ILE A 184 -8.41 36.93 -5.04
N ARG A 185 -7.60 36.34 -4.19
CA ARG A 185 -6.89 37.03 -3.11
C ARG A 185 -5.99 38.16 -3.62
N SER A 186 -5.33 37.98 -4.75
CA SER A 186 -4.48 39.01 -5.38
C SER A 186 -5.30 40.17 -5.99
N ARG A 187 -6.56 39.91 -6.38
CA ARG A 187 -7.46 40.95 -6.94
C ARG A 187 -8.25 41.67 -5.86
N THR A 188 -8.73 40.96 -4.84
CA THR A 188 -9.55 41.52 -3.76
C THR A 188 -8.72 42.04 -2.59
N PHE A 189 -7.44 41.63 -2.51
CA PHE A 189 -6.55 41.87 -1.39
C PHE A 189 -7.12 41.39 -0.05
N ASP A 190 -8.13 40.52 -0.07
CA ASP A 190 -8.64 39.82 1.11
C ASP A 190 -7.81 38.54 1.38
N ALA A 191 -7.01 38.59 2.45
CA ALA A 191 -6.05 37.53 2.79
C ALA A 191 -6.73 36.23 3.26
N PHE A 192 -7.93 36.31 3.84
CA PHE A 192 -8.48 35.20 4.63
C PHE A 192 -9.68 34.55 3.97
N PHE A 193 -10.62 35.30 3.46
CA PHE A 193 -11.90 34.76 3.00
C PHE A 193 -11.74 33.71 1.88
N PRO A 194 -10.99 33.96 0.80
CA PRO A 194 -10.80 32.96 -0.26
C PRO A 194 -10.10 31.68 0.25
N LEU A 195 -9.16 31.80 1.19
CA LEU A 195 -8.47 30.65 1.80
C LEU A 195 -9.42 29.80 2.64
N ILE A 196 -10.30 30.43 3.43
CA ILE A 196 -11.29 29.72 4.25
C ILE A 196 -12.26 28.96 3.35
N VAL A 197 -12.78 29.60 2.30
CA VAL A 197 -13.68 28.95 1.32
C VAL A 197 -12.99 27.76 0.67
N THR A 198 -11.77 27.93 0.20
CA THR A 198 -10.98 26.87 -0.43
C THR A 198 -10.75 25.71 0.52
N ALA A 199 -10.35 25.99 1.77
CA ALA A 199 -10.16 24.96 2.79
C ALA A 199 -11.45 24.18 3.08
N LEU A 200 -12.59 24.85 3.16
CA LEU A 200 -13.90 24.21 3.36
C LEU A 200 -14.28 23.31 2.17
N ILE A 201 -14.03 23.75 0.93
CA ILE A 201 -14.30 22.94 -0.27
C ILE A 201 -13.38 21.71 -0.31
N TYR A 202 -12.09 21.84 -0.04
CA TYR A 202 -11.17 20.69 0.07
C TYR A 202 -11.62 19.70 1.14
N PHE A 203 -12.03 20.20 2.31
CA PHE A 203 -12.55 19.35 3.39
C PHE A 203 -13.81 18.59 2.94
N LEU A 204 -14.76 19.29 2.32
CA LEU A 204 -16.00 18.69 1.83
C LEU A 204 -15.73 17.64 0.75
N MET A 205 -14.84 17.92 -0.21
CA MET A 205 -14.43 16.96 -1.23
C MET A 205 -13.79 15.72 -0.62
N ALA A 206 -12.84 15.90 0.30
CA ALA A 206 -12.17 14.79 0.98
C ALA A 206 -13.15 13.91 1.75
N TRP A 207 -14.12 14.52 2.43
CA TRP A 207 -15.19 13.83 3.14
C TRP A 207 -16.13 13.06 2.19
N LEU A 208 -16.55 13.68 1.07
CA LEU A 208 -17.40 13.05 0.05
C LEU A 208 -16.68 11.88 -0.64
N ILE A 209 -15.41 12.03 -1.02
CA ILE A 209 -14.59 10.95 -1.60
C ILE A 209 -14.49 9.80 -0.60
N GLY A 210 -14.28 10.11 0.69
CA GLY A 210 -14.25 9.12 1.76
C GLY A 210 -15.54 8.32 1.85
N LEU A 211 -16.68 9.00 1.87
CA LEU A 211 -18.00 8.36 1.88
C LEU A 211 -18.23 7.50 0.63
N LEU A 212 -17.87 8.01 -0.55
CA LEU A 212 -17.99 7.30 -1.83
C LEU A 212 -17.21 5.99 -1.82
N LEU A 213 -15.92 6.03 -1.47
CA LEU A 213 -15.05 4.86 -1.44
C LEU A 213 -15.51 3.84 -0.40
N GLN A 214 -15.93 4.29 0.78
CA GLN A 214 -16.47 3.41 1.82
C GLN A 214 -17.77 2.73 1.38
N SER A 215 -18.65 3.44 0.70
CA SER A 215 -19.93 2.91 0.21
C SER A 215 -19.75 1.83 -0.85
N LEU A 216 -18.69 1.91 -1.67
CA LEU A 216 -18.37 0.89 -2.68
C LEU A 216 -18.15 -0.50 -2.07
N VAL A 217 -17.74 -0.57 -0.80
CA VAL A 217 -17.44 -1.83 -0.11
C VAL A 217 -18.58 -2.33 0.76
N GLN A 218 -19.37 -1.44 1.37
CA GLN A 218 -20.22 -1.83 2.50
C GLN A 218 -21.67 -2.24 2.18
N HIS A 219 -22.44 -1.61 1.28
CA HIS A 219 -23.87 -1.98 1.07
C HIS A 219 -24.45 -1.56 -0.29
N LYS A 220 -25.28 -2.44 -0.90
CA LYS A 220 -25.95 -2.15 -2.19
C LYS A 220 -26.85 -0.92 -2.17
N ARG A 221 -27.55 -0.63 -1.08
CA ARG A 221 -28.48 0.53 -0.94
C ARG A 221 -27.72 1.85 -0.79
N VAL A 222 -26.63 1.86 -0.03
CA VAL A 222 -25.78 3.05 0.15
C VAL A 222 -25.09 3.41 -1.17
N LYS A 223 -24.70 2.42 -1.98
CA LYS A 223 -24.13 2.64 -3.32
C LYS A 223 -25.04 3.46 -4.24
N ALA A 224 -26.35 3.21 -4.23
CA ALA A 224 -27.32 3.93 -5.06
C ALA A 224 -27.49 5.38 -4.58
N ILE A 225 -27.56 5.61 -3.27
CA ILE A 225 -27.69 6.97 -2.70
C ILE A 225 -26.44 7.80 -2.97
N VAL A 226 -25.26 7.23 -2.76
CA VAL A 226 -24.00 7.95 -2.98
C VAL A 226 -23.74 8.20 -4.46
N ALA A 227 -24.09 7.26 -5.35
CA ALA A 227 -24.03 7.48 -6.79
C ALA A 227 -25.03 8.58 -7.24
N ALA A 228 -26.23 8.64 -6.67
CA ALA A 228 -27.20 9.70 -6.94
C ALA A 228 -26.71 11.07 -6.44
N VAL A 229 -26.12 11.15 -5.24
CA VAL A 229 -25.55 12.38 -4.70
C VAL A 229 -24.33 12.84 -5.52
N ALA A 230 -23.45 11.91 -5.94
CA ALA A 230 -22.32 12.24 -6.81
C ALA A 230 -22.77 12.73 -8.21
N LEU A 231 -23.81 12.12 -8.78
CA LEU A 231 -24.43 12.57 -10.03
C LEU A 231 -25.12 13.93 -9.89
N LEU A 232 -25.79 14.19 -8.75
CA LEU A 232 -26.39 15.49 -8.45
C LEU A 232 -25.33 16.59 -8.30
N ILE A 233 -24.25 16.34 -7.56
CA ILE A 233 -23.14 17.29 -7.40
C ILE A 233 -22.40 17.49 -8.73
N GLY A 234 -22.09 16.44 -9.46
CA GLY A 234 -21.49 16.52 -10.78
C GLY A 234 -22.41 17.24 -11.81
N GLY A 235 -23.70 16.96 -11.76
CA GLY A 235 -24.71 17.62 -12.59
C GLY A 235 -24.88 19.10 -12.25
N THR A 236 -24.89 19.47 -10.97
CA THR A 236 -24.97 20.88 -10.55
C THR A 236 -23.70 21.66 -10.91
N VAL A 237 -22.51 21.06 -10.72
CA VAL A 237 -21.25 21.69 -11.12
C VAL A 237 -21.14 21.89 -12.63
N CYS A 238 -21.71 20.97 -13.44
CA CYS A 238 -21.75 21.10 -14.90
C CYS A 238 -22.89 22.00 -15.41
N TYR A 239 -23.99 22.13 -14.64
CA TYR A 239 -25.22 22.79 -15.13
C TYR A 239 -25.38 24.25 -14.65
N VAL A 240 -24.75 24.60 -13.50
CA VAL A 240 -24.80 25.99 -12.99
C VAL A 240 -24.23 27.00 -13.99
N PRO A 241 -23.13 26.77 -14.71
CA PRO A 241 -22.66 27.70 -15.74
C PRO A 241 -23.67 27.90 -16.88
N THR A 242 -24.41 26.87 -17.30
CA THR A 242 -25.39 26.96 -18.41
C THR A 242 -26.68 27.64 -18.03
N LEU A 243 -27.08 27.69 -16.76
CA LEU A 243 -28.26 28.40 -16.28
C LEU A 243 -28.03 29.90 -16.08
N ILE A 244 -26.78 30.31 -15.84
CA ILE A 244 -26.41 31.73 -15.62
C ILE A 244 -26.07 32.43 -16.93
N ASP A 245 -25.69 31.68 -17.99
CA ASP A 245 -25.45 32.26 -19.33
C ASP A 245 -26.72 32.81 -20.03
N GLY A 246 -27.90 32.66 -19.41
CA GLY A 246 -29.18 33.15 -19.96
C GLY A 246 -29.45 34.64 -19.84
N GLU A 247 -28.66 35.40 -19.06
CA GLU A 247 -28.83 36.87 -18.91
C GLU A 247 -27.50 37.59 -19.02
N LYS A 248 -26.91 37.59 -20.21
CA LYS A 248 -25.90 38.60 -20.58
C LYS A 248 -26.59 39.89 -20.99
N THR A 249 -27.01 40.68 -20.04
CA THR A 249 -27.23 42.11 -20.27
C THR A 249 -25.88 42.81 -20.05
N ALA A 250 -25.33 43.29 -21.15
CA ALA A 250 -24.11 44.05 -21.20
C ALA A 250 -24.23 45.34 -20.34
N ALA A 251 -23.51 45.37 -19.23
CA ALA A 251 -23.11 46.63 -18.59
C ALA A 251 -21.72 47.00 -19.15
N HIS A 252 -21.69 47.51 -20.34
CA HIS A 252 -20.53 48.27 -20.80
C HIS A 252 -20.60 49.63 -20.15
N SER A 253 -19.66 49.91 -19.26
CA SER A 253 -19.34 51.30 -18.88
C SER A 253 -18.63 51.95 -20.08
N ASP A 254 -19.22 52.96 -20.65
CA ASP A 254 -18.62 53.85 -21.62
C ASP A 254 -17.36 54.49 -21.09
N GLY A 255 -16.23 54.04 -21.58
CA GLY A 255 -14.91 54.59 -21.44
C GLY A 255 -13.99 53.86 -22.42
N GLN A 256 -14.23 54.14 -23.74
CA GLN A 256 -13.32 53.63 -24.77
C GLN A 256 -11.97 54.32 -24.68
N SER A 257 -11.05 53.79 -23.89
CA SER A 257 -9.65 53.93 -24.20
C SER A 257 -9.31 52.87 -25.24
N GLU A 258 -8.79 53.26 -26.39
CA GLU A 258 -8.37 52.39 -27.48
C GLU A 258 -7.35 51.37 -26.92
N VAL A 259 -7.68 50.09 -26.99
CA VAL A 259 -6.76 49.04 -26.53
C VAL A 259 -5.48 49.10 -27.36
N PRO A 260 -4.30 49.23 -26.75
CA PRO A 260 -3.04 49.32 -27.48
C PRO A 260 -2.82 48.13 -28.43
N PRO A 261 -2.31 48.35 -29.64
CA PRO A 261 -2.11 47.27 -30.63
C PRO A 261 -1.31 46.06 -30.14
N ALA A 262 -0.38 46.28 -29.25
CA ALA A 262 0.44 45.21 -28.67
C ALA A 262 -0.37 44.23 -27.82
N PHE A 263 -1.41 44.72 -27.11
CA PHE A 263 -2.35 43.84 -26.35
C PHE A 263 -3.32 43.14 -27.28
N GLN A 264 -3.78 43.81 -28.33
CA GLN A 264 -4.66 43.17 -29.33
C GLN A 264 -3.95 41.99 -29.99
N ALA A 265 -2.65 42.08 -30.20
CA ALA A 265 -1.81 41.04 -30.82
C ALA A 265 -1.66 39.80 -29.91
N LEU A 266 -1.94 39.91 -28.62
CA LEU A 266 -1.89 38.81 -27.66
C LEU A 266 -3.09 37.86 -27.73
N ASN A 267 -4.23 38.32 -28.32
CA ASN A 267 -5.43 37.49 -28.43
C ASN A 267 -5.14 36.17 -29.19
N GLY A 268 -5.55 35.07 -28.63
CA GLY A 268 -5.27 33.71 -29.14
C GLY A 268 -3.83 33.19 -28.91
N LYS A 269 -2.97 33.97 -28.24
CA LYS A 269 -1.58 33.56 -27.89
C LYS A 269 -1.48 33.09 -26.45
N ASN A 270 -0.45 32.28 -26.18
CA ASN A 270 -0.09 31.88 -24.81
C ASN A 270 0.79 32.99 -24.20
N VAL A 271 0.37 33.59 -23.13
CA VAL A 271 1.06 34.74 -22.50
C VAL A 271 1.38 34.43 -21.04
N ALA A 272 2.64 34.53 -20.64
CA ALA A 272 3.04 34.37 -19.25
C ALA A 272 3.03 35.72 -18.52
N VAL A 273 2.54 35.74 -17.29
CA VAL A 273 2.55 36.92 -16.38
C VAL A 273 2.81 36.49 -14.94
N ILE A 274 3.33 37.38 -14.11
CA ILE A 274 3.41 37.16 -12.66
C ILE A 274 2.03 37.39 -12.03
N ILE A 275 1.55 36.44 -11.29
CA ILE A 275 0.22 36.49 -10.65
C ILE A 275 0.06 37.74 -9.74
N GLY A 276 -1.01 38.48 -9.92
CA GLY A 276 -1.33 39.67 -9.13
C GLY A 276 -0.45 40.88 -9.44
N SER A 277 0.42 40.82 -10.42
CA SER A 277 1.17 41.98 -10.90
C SER A 277 0.30 42.90 -11.75
N ILE A 278 0.80 44.09 -12.02
CA ILE A 278 0.10 45.05 -12.86
C ILE A 278 -0.03 44.54 -14.32
N GLN A 279 0.95 43.79 -14.80
CA GLN A 279 0.90 43.16 -16.12
C GLN A 279 -0.09 42.01 -16.20
N ASP A 280 -0.34 41.27 -15.11
CA ASP A 280 -1.43 40.27 -15.05
C ASP A 280 -2.80 40.95 -15.20
N ILE A 281 -3.01 42.04 -14.50
CA ILE A 281 -4.24 42.85 -14.61
C ILE A 281 -4.39 43.38 -16.04
N ALA A 282 -3.36 44.05 -16.57
CA ALA A 282 -3.41 44.64 -17.88
C ALA A 282 -3.64 43.64 -19.01
N VAL A 283 -2.94 42.51 -19.01
CA VAL A 283 -3.14 41.44 -20.02
C VAL A 283 -4.54 40.83 -19.90
N THR A 284 -5.02 40.61 -18.68
CA THR A 284 -6.37 40.06 -18.46
C THR A 284 -7.48 40.97 -19.00
N ASP A 285 -7.35 42.28 -18.77
CA ASP A 285 -8.39 43.23 -19.12
C ASP A 285 -8.32 43.62 -20.60
N MET A 286 -7.11 43.75 -21.17
CA MET A 286 -6.90 44.28 -22.53
C MET A 286 -6.72 43.19 -23.60
N ALA A 287 -6.47 41.91 -23.21
CA ALA A 287 -6.35 40.78 -24.11
C ALA A 287 -7.23 39.61 -23.62
N PRO A 288 -8.56 39.74 -23.62
CA PRO A 288 -9.45 38.78 -23.01
C PRO A 288 -9.43 37.38 -23.65
N ASP A 289 -9.02 37.29 -24.93
CA ASP A 289 -8.91 36.02 -25.66
C ASP A 289 -7.48 35.41 -25.57
N ALA A 290 -6.56 36.02 -24.82
CA ALA A 290 -5.23 35.45 -24.57
C ALA A 290 -5.29 34.27 -23.59
N ASN A 291 -4.52 33.23 -23.86
CA ASN A 291 -4.35 32.12 -22.93
C ASN A 291 -3.27 32.48 -21.90
N ILE A 292 -3.67 32.99 -20.75
CA ILE A 292 -2.78 33.58 -19.75
C ILE A 292 -2.22 32.49 -18.81
N LEU A 293 -0.90 32.29 -18.84
CA LEU A 293 -0.17 31.44 -17.90
C LEU A 293 0.40 32.30 -16.78
N ARG A 294 -0.19 32.19 -15.59
CA ARG A 294 0.23 32.96 -14.42
C ARG A 294 1.33 32.22 -13.67
N MET A 295 2.48 32.87 -13.50
CA MET A 295 3.67 32.32 -12.83
C MET A 295 3.83 32.95 -11.44
N THR A 296 4.59 32.31 -10.55
CA THR A 296 4.92 32.84 -9.23
C THR A 296 6.29 33.50 -9.18
N SER A 297 7.15 33.19 -10.16
CA SER A 297 8.50 33.76 -10.21
C SER A 297 8.85 34.24 -11.61
N GLU A 298 9.65 35.29 -11.70
CA GLU A 298 10.21 35.80 -12.95
C GLU A 298 11.08 34.76 -13.66
N THR A 299 11.81 33.95 -12.90
CA THR A 299 12.64 32.86 -13.43
C THR A 299 11.81 31.82 -14.19
N ASP A 300 10.66 31.44 -13.66
CA ASP A 300 9.75 30.49 -14.32
C ASP A 300 9.10 31.11 -15.56
N LEU A 301 8.75 32.40 -15.50
CA LEU A 301 8.22 33.15 -16.61
C LEU A 301 9.21 33.21 -17.79
N LEU A 302 10.45 33.59 -17.52
CA LEU A 302 11.50 33.64 -18.51
C LEU A 302 11.84 32.25 -19.06
N ALA A 303 11.89 31.23 -18.23
CA ALA A 303 12.09 29.86 -18.66
C ALA A 303 10.95 29.36 -19.57
N ALA A 304 9.70 29.73 -19.28
CA ALA A 304 8.57 29.38 -20.13
C ALA A 304 8.65 30.05 -21.51
N LEU A 305 9.08 31.31 -21.56
CA LEU A 305 9.29 32.06 -22.82
C LEU A 305 10.45 31.48 -23.62
N GLU A 306 11.60 31.22 -23.00
CA GLU A 306 12.80 30.66 -23.62
C GLU A 306 12.54 29.28 -24.23
N ASN A 307 11.79 28.43 -23.52
CA ASN A 307 11.44 27.08 -23.96
C ASN A 307 10.25 27.01 -24.93
N GLY A 308 9.70 28.15 -25.39
CA GLY A 308 8.60 28.19 -26.35
C GLY A 308 7.24 27.72 -25.79
N LYS A 309 7.07 27.63 -24.48
CA LYS A 309 5.79 27.26 -23.85
C LYS A 309 4.77 28.40 -23.88
N VAL A 310 5.24 29.61 -24.05
CA VAL A 310 4.46 30.80 -24.24
C VAL A 310 4.99 31.58 -25.42
N ASP A 311 4.11 32.32 -26.07
CA ASP A 311 4.43 33.15 -27.24
C ASP A 311 4.96 34.53 -26.81
N ALA A 312 4.46 35.03 -25.68
CA ALA A 312 4.85 36.32 -25.12
C ALA A 312 4.85 36.26 -23.56
N ALA A 313 5.50 37.25 -22.95
CA ALA A 313 5.47 37.42 -21.51
C ALA A 313 5.25 38.91 -21.15
N GLY A 314 4.38 39.16 -20.16
CA GLY A 314 4.25 40.51 -19.58
C GLY A 314 5.28 40.71 -18.49
N SER A 315 6.10 41.79 -18.61
CA SER A 315 7.10 42.18 -17.61
C SER A 315 7.10 43.70 -17.41
N GLU A 316 8.03 44.18 -16.63
CA GLU A 316 8.18 45.61 -16.36
C GLU A 316 9.47 46.15 -16.97
N SER A 317 9.43 47.45 -17.43
CA SER A 317 10.61 48.10 -17.98
C SER A 317 11.80 48.11 -17.04
N LEU A 318 11.55 48.06 -15.73
CA LEU A 318 12.60 47.99 -14.73
C LEU A 318 13.42 46.71 -14.83
N THR A 319 12.77 45.58 -15.09
CA THR A 319 13.48 44.30 -15.29
C THR A 319 14.45 44.38 -16.44
N LEU A 320 14.03 45.01 -17.57
CA LEU A 320 14.88 45.19 -18.75
C LEU A 320 15.93 46.28 -18.60
N MET A 321 15.58 47.35 -17.87
CA MET A 321 16.50 48.47 -17.62
C MET A 321 17.74 48.05 -16.85
N PHE A 322 17.56 47.10 -15.91
CA PHE A 322 18.59 46.67 -15.00
C PHE A 322 19.23 45.34 -15.41
N CYS A 323 18.63 44.55 -16.31
CA CYS A 323 19.13 43.24 -16.70
C CYS A 323 19.43 43.18 -18.21
N LYS A 324 20.59 43.70 -18.60
CA LYS A 324 21.00 43.79 -20.02
C LYS A 324 21.08 42.45 -20.73
N GLU A 325 21.41 41.37 -20.05
CA GLU A 325 21.44 40.00 -20.59
C GLU A 325 20.10 39.54 -21.12
N LEU A 326 18.99 40.05 -20.59
CA LEU A 326 17.65 39.72 -21.07
C LEU A 326 17.39 40.29 -22.47
N LEU A 327 17.95 41.48 -22.79
CA LEU A 327 17.83 42.07 -24.09
C LEU A 327 18.63 41.36 -25.18
N GLU A 328 19.62 40.56 -24.81
CA GLU A 328 20.33 39.66 -25.73
C GLU A 328 19.51 38.42 -26.09
N LYS A 329 18.70 37.94 -25.18
CA LYS A 329 17.87 36.72 -25.32
C LYS A 329 16.47 36.99 -25.82
N PHE A 330 15.88 38.15 -25.46
CA PHE A 330 14.50 38.48 -25.73
C PHE A 330 14.37 39.83 -26.44
N ASP A 331 13.34 39.96 -27.25
CA ASP A 331 12.89 41.25 -27.77
C ASP A 331 11.77 41.76 -26.84
N SER A 332 11.68 43.11 -26.72
CA SER A 332 10.64 43.75 -25.92
C SER A 332 9.94 44.83 -26.72
N VAL A 333 8.63 44.91 -26.50
CA VAL A 333 7.78 45.95 -27.10
C VAL A 333 7.10 46.68 -25.95
N GLY A 334 7.19 47.99 -25.91
CA GLY A 334 6.46 48.81 -24.94
C GLY A 334 4.95 48.66 -25.12
N ALA A 335 4.25 48.51 -24.01
CA ALA A 335 2.81 48.24 -24.01
C ALA A 335 1.96 49.49 -24.39
N GLY A 336 2.57 50.69 -24.57
CA GLY A 336 1.88 51.92 -24.93
C GLY A 336 1.04 52.51 -23.77
N LEU A 337 1.28 52.08 -22.55
CA LEU A 337 0.59 52.57 -21.37
C LEU A 337 1.41 53.62 -20.62
N THR A 338 0.73 54.48 -19.85
CA THR A 338 1.37 55.54 -19.03
C THR A 338 2.29 54.93 -17.97
N PRO A 339 3.37 55.63 -17.59
CA PRO A 339 4.25 55.16 -16.50
C PRO A 339 3.46 55.02 -15.19
N ILE A 340 3.79 53.99 -14.44
CA ILE A 340 3.17 53.70 -13.16
C ILE A 340 4.22 53.82 -12.07
N PRO A 341 4.02 54.69 -11.08
CA PRO A 341 5.00 54.88 -9.98
C PRO A 341 5.02 53.65 -9.09
N ILE A 342 6.22 53.26 -8.63
CA ILE A 342 6.46 52.21 -7.64
C ILE A 342 6.69 52.88 -6.28
N GLY A 343 6.03 52.31 -5.26
CA GLY A 343 6.10 52.84 -3.88
C GLY A 343 6.08 51.76 -2.82
N ALA A 344 6.50 52.12 -1.65
CA ALA A 344 6.38 51.30 -0.45
C ALA A 344 4.95 51.38 0.10
N CYS A 345 4.39 50.26 0.59
CA CYS A 345 3.04 50.27 1.14
C CYS A 345 3.01 49.99 2.66
N TYR A 346 2.00 50.56 3.32
CA TYR A 346 1.80 50.57 4.77
C TYR A 346 0.33 50.32 5.09
N ARG A 347 0.05 49.82 6.31
CA ARG A 347 -1.32 49.65 6.79
C ARG A 347 -2.04 51.03 6.85
N LEU A 348 -3.32 51.05 6.57
CA LEU A 348 -4.12 52.29 6.47
C LEU A 348 -4.04 53.20 7.71
N ASP A 349 -3.80 52.63 8.90
CA ASP A 349 -3.67 53.38 10.15
C ASP A 349 -2.22 53.82 10.47
N ASN A 350 -1.21 53.42 9.67
CA ASN A 350 0.22 53.68 9.91
C ASN A 350 0.73 54.91 9.13
N THR A 351 0.02 56.01 9.23
CA THR A 351 0.32 57.27 8.50
C THR A 351 1.68 57.87 8.98
N GLU A 352 2.08 57.63 10.22
CA GLU A 352 3.34 58.19 10.77
C GLU A 352 4.56 57.57 10.04
N LEU A 353 4.56 56.26 9.87
CA LEU A 353 5.67 55.54 9.19
C LEU A 353 5.75 55.92 7.73
N GLN A 354 4.59 56.04 7.05
CA GLN A 354 4.49 56.47 5.65
C GLN A 354 5.05 57.90 5.47
N GLN A 355 4.65 58.85 6.31
CA GLN A 355 5.12 60.25 6.23
C GLN A 355 6.62 60.34 6.54
N ASP A 356 7.13 59.53 7.46
CA ASP A 356 8.55 59.49 7.79
C ASP A 356 9.40 59.00 6.61
N PHE A 357 8.91 58.00 5.90
CA PHE A 357 9.57 57.48 4.69
C PHE A 357 9.51 58.50 3.54
N ASN A 358 8.41 59.23 3.37
CA ASN A 358 8.30 60.28 2.35
C ASN A 358 9.24 61.45 2.65
N ARG A 359 9.38 61.85 3.90
CA ARG A 359 10.40 62.86 4.30
C ARG A 359 11.82 62.34 3.99
N PHE A 360 12.11 61.10 4.32
CA PHE A 360 13.39 60.51 3.95
C PHE A 360 13.65 60.51 2.46
N LEU A 361 12.65 60.14 1.62
CA LEU A 361 12.80 60.16 0.16
C LEU A 361 13.07 61.59 -0.36
N ALA A 362 12.37 62.60 0.17
CA ALA A 362 12.60 63.98 -0.18
C ALA A 362 14.01 64.44 0.18
N ASP A 363 14.49 64.07 1.38
CA ASP A 363 15.82 64.41 1.87
C ASP A 363 16.93 63.83 0.98
N ILE A 364 16.84 62.51 0.65
CA ILE A 364 17.87 61.83 -0.19
C ILE A 364 17.83 62.26 -1.64
N LYS A 365 16.67 62.69 -2.13
CA LYS A 365 16.54 63.28 -3.49
C LYS A 365 17.21 64.65 -3.53
N SER A 366 17.05 65.41 -2.46
CA SER A 366 17.62 66.77 -2.37
C SER A 366 19.13 66.78 -2.14
N ASP A 367 19.66 65.86 -1.36
CA ASP A 367 21.10 65.77 -1.07
C ASP A 367 21.90 64.95 -2.09
N GLY A 368 21.25 64.42 -3.13
CA GLY A 368 21.85 63.65 -4.18
C GLY A 368 22.15 62.19 -3.86
N THR A 369 21.87 61.73 -2.63
CA THR A 369 22.07 60.30 -2.22
C THR A 369 21.23 59.37 -3.05
N TYR A 370 19.97 59.75 -3.37
CA TYR A 370 19.10 58.91 -4.21
C TYR A 370 19.71 58.64 -5.59
N GLN A 371 20.24 59.67 -6.25
CA GLN A 371 20.84 59.52 -7.56
C GLN A 371 22.13 58.65 -7.49
N GLN A 372 22.92 58.78 -6.45
CA GLN A 372 24.10 57.94 -6.28
C GLN A 372 23.72 56.44 -6.08
N ILE A 373 22.63 56.17 -5.36
CA ILE A 373 22.15 54.78 -5.18
C ILE A 373 21.59 54.25 -6.52
N LEU A 374 20.80 55.08 -7.23
CA LEU A 374 20.22 54.68 -8.50
C LEU A 374 21.33 54.42 -9.55
N ASP A 375 22.29 55.29 -9.72
CA ASP A 375 23.39 55.17 -10.65
C ASP A 375 24.26 53.97 -10.37
N ARG A 376 24.47 53.65 -9.10
CA ARG A 376 25.24 52.47 -8.66
C ARG A 376 24.60 51.20 -9.17
N TRP A 377 23.30 51.00 -8.98
CA TRP A 377 22.60 49.78 -9.36
C TRP A 377 22.25 49.75 -10.85
N SER A 378 21.99 50.88 -11.50
CA SER A 378 21.72 50.95 -12.95
C SER A 378 22.96 50.64 -13.79
N ASN A 379 24.17 50.90 -13.27
CA ASN A 379 25.39 50.65 -13.99
C ASN A 379 26.18 49.43 -13.53
N ALA A 380 25.55 48.58 -12.72
CA ALA A 380 26.18 47.37 -12.23
C ALA A 380 26.28 46.31 -13.33
N ASP A 381 27.53 45.97 -13.74
CA ASP A 381 27.75 44.88 -14.71
C ASP A 381 27.51 43.51 -14.11
N ASP A 382 27.83 43.32 -12.85
CA ASP A 382 27.52 42.11 -12.07
C ASP A 382 26.89 42.48 -10.69
N PRO A 383 25.58 42.54 -10.59
CA PRO A 383 24.91 42.85 -9.32
C PRO A 383 25.27 41.95 -8.17
N SER A 384 25.63 40.69 -8.43
CA SER A 384 25.95 39.72 -7.40
C SER A 384 27.32 39.96 -6.75
N ALA A 385 28.20 40.64 -7.45
CA ALA A 385 29.52 41.04 -6.94
C ALA A 385 29.50 42.35 -6.11
N MET A 386 28.33 43.03 -6.06
CA MET A 386 28.22 44.26 -5.36
C MET A 386 28.16 44.07 -3.83
N ALA A 387 28.67 45.07 -3.11
CA ALA A 387 28.65 45.04 -1.65
C ALA A 387 27.21 45.10 -1.11
N ILE A 388 26.89 44.16 -0.19
CA ILE A 388 25.60 44.13 0.48
C ILE A 388 25.47 45.35 1.41
N PRO A 389 24.37 46.10 1.36
CA PRO A 389 24.13 47.21 2.21
C PRO A 389 24.23 46.86 3.71
N GLN A 390 25.05 47.56 4.47
CA GLN A 390 25.29 47.24 5.88
C GLN A 390 24.32 47.96 6.79
N GLN A 391 23.59 47.20 7.58
CA GLN A 391 22.79 47.74 8.67
C GLN A 391 23.68 48.14 9.85
N ARG A 392 23.49 49.36 10.37
CA ARG A 392 24.23 49.93 11.52
C ARG A 392 23.30 50.23 12.70
N GLY A 393 21.98 50.22 12.47
CA GLY A 393 21.01 50.53 13.52
C GLY A 393 20.93 49.44 14.60
N THR A 394 20.66 49.84 15.83
CA THR A 394 20.51 48.96 17.00
C THR A 394 19.18 49.16 17.73
N GLY A 395 18.31 50.04 17.24
CA GLY A 395 17.05 50.40 17.84
C GLY A 395 15.90 49.52 17.46
N ARG A 396 14.74 50.13 17.19
CA ARG A 396 13.50 49.40 16.78
C ARG A 396 13.74 48.53 15.55
N THR A 397 13.18 47.31 15.56
CA THR A 397 13.14 46.45 14.40
C THR A 397 11.93 46.77 13.55
N LEU A 398 12.12 46.99 12.23
CA LEU A 398 11.11 47.20 11.23
C LEU A 398 10.98 45.93 10.38
N ARG A 399 9.79 45.31 10.34
CA ARG A 399 9.52 44.14 9.54
C ARG A 399 9.06 44.54 8.14
N VAL A 400 9.82 44.14 7.14
CA VAL A 400 9.59 44.51 5.73
C VAL A 400 9.21 43.25 4.92
N ALA A 401 8.01 43.21 4.38
CA ALA A 401 7.62 42.23 3.40
C ALA A 401 8.25 42.57 2.06
N THR A 402 8.89 41.58 1.39
CA THR A 402 9.61 41.80 0.15
C THR A 402 9.57 40.59 -0.77
N TYR A 403 9.67 40.86 -2.08
CA TYR A 403 9.75 39.88 -3.16
C TYR A 403 11.09 40.00 -3.89
N PRO A 404 12.13 39.30 -3.44
CA PRO A 404 13.49 39.49 -3.96
C PRO A 404 13.78 38.62 -5.18
N ALA A 405 13.10 38.86 -6.30
CA ALA A 405 13.22 38.07 -7.53
C ALA A 405 13.58 38.92 -8.76
N MET A 406 14.01 40.19 -8.57
CA MET A 406 14.27 41.13 -9.66
C MET A 406 15.65 41.78 -9.51
N PRO A 407 16.77 41.07 -9.85
CA PRO A 407 18.11 41.67 -9.82
C PRO A 407 18.24 42.77 -10.94
N PRO A 408 18.93 43.85 -10.69
CA PRO A 408 19.54 44.30 -9.44
C PRO A 408 18.64 45.17 -8.57
N PHE A 409 17.33 45.20 -8.87
CA PHE A 409 16.36 46.04 -8.17
C PHE A 409 16.08 45.51 -6.77
N ASN A 410 15.74 44.22 -6.65
CA ASN A 410 15.55 43.51 -5.38
C ASN A 410 15.83 42.01 -5.60
N PHE A 411 16.84 41.48 -4.93
CA PHE A 411 17.24 40.08 -5.09
C PHE A 411 17.99 39.56 -3.86
N ILE A 412 18.27 38.27 -3.79
CA ILE A 412 19.05 37.67 -2.72
C ILE A 412 20.53 37.55 -3.13
N ASN A 413 21.40 38.19 -2.38
CA ASN A 413 22.83 38.03 -2.50
C ASN A 413 23.40 37.46 -1.19
N SER A 414 24.10 36.33 -1.26
CA SER A 414 24.72 35.66 -0.09
C SER A 414 23.73 35.46 1.08
N GLY A 415 22.48 35.13 0.77
CA GLY A 415 21.41 34.87 1.73
C GLY A 415 20.74 36.13 2.32
N LYS A 416 21.04 37.34 1.80
CA LYS A 416 20.46 38.61 2.26
C LYS A 416 19.83 39.37 1.10
N PRO A 417 18.70 40.07 1.33
CA PRO A 417 18.13 40.97 0.33
C PRO A 417 19.15 42.07 -0.02
N SER A 418 19.32 42.27 -1.31
CA SER A 418 20.26 43.22 -1.91
C SER A 418 19.64 43.88 -3.13
N GLY A 419 20.15 44.98 -3.58
CA GLY A 419 19.60 45.72 -4.68
C GLY A 419 19.23 47.16 -4.30
N LEU A 420 18.61 47.89 -5.27
CA LEU A 420 18.20 49.26 -5.09
C LEU A 420 17.24 49.44 -3.92
N GLU A 421 16.17 48.63 -3.82
CA GLU A 421 15.20 48.76 -2.72
C GLU A 421 15.79 48.41 -1.34
N PRO A 422 16.52 47.29 -1.16
CA PRO A 422 17.19 47.02 0.11
C PRO A 422 18.21 48.06 0.51
N GLU A 423 18.88 48.72 -0.42
CA GLU A 423 19.81 49.80 -0.12
C GLU A 423 19.08 51.08 0.34
N LEU A 424 17.99 51.49 -0.32
CA LEU A 424 17.15 52.58 0.13
C LEU A 424 16.61 52.35 1.55
N LEU A 425 16.12 51.13 1.81
CA LEU A 425 15.63 50.74 3.16
C LEU A 425 16.73 50.76 4.20
N THR A 426 17.91 50.27 3.83
CA THR A 426 19.05 50.26 4.74
C THR A 426 19.53 51.68 5.08
N GLU A 427 19.57 52.57 4.09
CA GLU A 427 19.92 53.98 4.30
C GLU A 427 18.91 54.67 5.22
N TRP A 428 17.61 54.45 4.98
CA TRP A 428 16.55 54.94 5.85
C TRP A 428 16.67 54.43 7.27
N ALA A 429 16.82 53.12 7.43
CA ALA A 429 16.94 52.49 8.74
C ALA A 429 18.19 53.00 9.51
N ASN A 430 19.33 53.15 8.81
CA ASN A 430 20.55 53.69 9.40
C ASN A 430 20.40 55.14 9.87
N ARG A 431 19.73 56.03 9.08
CA ARG A 431 19.45 57.41 9.49
C ARG A 431 18.51 57.51 10.70
N ARG A 432 17.67 56.45 10.95
CA ARG A 432 16.72 56.36 12.08
C ARG A 432 17.23 55.50 13.25
N ASN A 433 18.41 54.88 13.11
CA ASN A 433 18.98 53.91 14.05
C ASN A 433 18.06 52.70 14.24
N TRP A 434 17.39 52.20 13.17
CA TRP A 434 16.51 51.06 13.18
C TRP A 434 17.20 49.81 12.63
N GLN A 435 16.66 48.60 12.96
CA GLN A 435 17.03 47.32 12.35
C GLN A 435 15.98 46.93 11.32
N LEU A 436 16.37 46.24 10.27
CA LEU A 436 15.48 45.67 9.28
C LEU A 436 15.41 44.16 9.46
N GLU A 437 14.16 43.63 9.50
CA GLU A 437 13.86 42.23 9.42
C GLU A 437 13.07 41.97 8.12
N TYR A 438 13.69 41.29 7.15
CA TYR A 438 13.04 41.02 5.87
C TYR A 438 12.20 39.77 5.93
N LEU A 439 10.93 39.86 5.57
CA LEU A 439 9.98 38.75 5.41
C LEU A 439 9.86 38.47 3.90
N ILE A 440 10.58 37.47 3.45
CA ILE A 440 10.60 37.06 2.04
C ILE A 440 9.32 36.29 1.73
N MET A 441 8.60 36.69 0.68
CA MET A 441 7.34 36.09 0.27
C MET A 441 7.04 36.35 -1.20
N ASP A 442 6.05 35.60 -1.75
CA ASP A 442 5.58 35.82 -3.11
C ASP A 442 4.99 37.23 -3.29
N PHE A 443 5.04 37.74 -4.55
CA PHE A 443 4.58 39.10 -4.87
C PHE A 443 3.17 39.40 -4.35
N ALA A 444 2.22 38.48 -4.63
CA ALA A 444 0.82 38.65 -4.23
C ALA A 444 0.58 38.63 -2.70
N ALA A 445 1.55 38.16 -1.91
CA ALA A 445 1.43 38.06 -0.46
C ALA A 445 1.87 39.31 0.31
N GLN A 446 2.53 40.26 -0.34
CA GLN A 446 3.13 41.42 0.30
C GLN A 446 2.07 42.36 0.92
N ILE A 447 1.06 42.81 0.15
CA ILE A 447 -0.03 43.67 0.65
C ILE A 447 -0.82 43.00 1.78
N PRO A 448 -1.26 41.74 1.66
CA PRO A 448 -1.88 41.01 2.75
C PRO A 448 -1.05 40.92 4.04
N ALA A 449 0.28 40.79 3.91
CA ALA A 449 1.17 40.79 5.10
C ALA A 449 1.15 42.12 5.85
N VAL A 450 1.07 43.24 5.15
CA VAL A 450 0.95 44.56 5.74
C VAL A 450 -0.43 44.78 6.37
N GLN A 451 -1.51 44.42 5.66
CA GLN A 451 -2.90 44.53 6.16
C GLN A 451 -3.09 43.79 7.49
N THR A 452 -2.52 42.58 7.59
CA THR A 452 -2.64 41.73 8.78
C THR A 452 -1.70 42.11 9.91
N GLY A 453 -0.80 43.09 9.69
CA GLY A 453 0.21 43.46 10.67
C GLY A 453 1.33 42.46 10.85
N LYS A 454 1.45 41.46 9.98
CA LYS A 454 2.59 40.53 9.93
C LYS A 454 3.87 41.29 9.54
N ALA A 455 3.77 42.24 8.61
CA ALA A 455 4.82 43.19 8.27
C ALA A 455 4.39 44.61 8.64
N ASP A 456 5.35 45.48 8.96
CA ASP A 456 5.10 46.89 9.27
C ASP A 456 4.96 47.70 7.96
N MET A 457 5.63 47.26 6.91
CA MET A 457 5.55 47.78 5.55
C MET A 457 5.88 46.71 4.53
N ALA A 458 5.61 46.98 3.25
CA ALA A 458 6.13 46.15 2.14
C ALA A 458 6.84 47.06 1.11
N MET A 459 7.92 46.50 0.55
CA MET A 459 8.69 47.11 -0.52
C MET A 459 9.30 45.98 -1.36
N GLY A 460 8.84 45.84 -2.58
CA GLY A 460 9.19 44.74 -3.50
C GLY A 460 8.54 44.97 -4.85
N ALA A 461 8.89 46.08 -5.51
CA ALA A 461 8.40 46.52 -6.82
C ALA A 461 6.87 46.71 -6.88
N ILE A 462 6.28 47.28 -5.86
CA ILE A 462 4.80 47.40 -5.77
C ILE A 462 4.35 48.68 -6.48
N SER A 463 3.67 48.50 -7.61
CA SER A 463 3.09 49.59 -8.41
C SER A 463 1.94 50.28 -7.65
N ILE A 464 1.91 51.59 -7.63
CA ILE A 464 0.86 52.42 -7.00
C ILE A 464 -0.33 52.47 -7.95
N THR A 465 -1.47 51.85 -7.57
CA THR A 465 -2.72 51.90 -8.31
C THR A 465 -3.85 52.41 -7.43
N GLU A 466 -4.91 53.00 -8.04
CA GLU A 466 -6.07 53.45 -7.28
C GLU A 466 -6.75 52.35 -6.47
N GLU A 467 -6.78 51.15 -7.03
CA GLU A 467 -7.34 49.98 -6.34
C GLU A 467 -6.57 49.60 -5.11
N ARG A 468 -5.21 49.57 -5.22
CA ARG A 468 -4.34 49.25 -4.08
C ARG A 468 -4.34 50.33 -3.02
N GLN A 469 -4.49 51.64 -3.42
CA GLN A 469 -4.58 52.75 -2.50
C GLN A 469 -5.86 52.72 -1.62
N LYS A 470 -6.91 52.02 -2.06
CA LYS A 470 -8.10 51.81 -1.22
C LYS A 470 -7.84 50.82 -0.10
N GLN A 471 -6.80 50.00 -0.23
CA GLN A 471 -6.49 48.86 0.65
C GLN A 471 -5.34 49.14 1.61
N VAL A 472 -4.33 49.92 1.19
CA VAL A 472 -3.11 50.26 1.92
C VAL A 472 -2.67 51.70 1.61
N LEU A 473 -1.91 52.29 2.52
CA LEU A 473 -1.24 53.55 2.23
C LEU A 473 0.00 53.32 1.39
N PHE A 474 0.30 54.23 0.47
CA PHE A 474 1.54 54.23 -0.29
C PHE A 474 2.43 55.40 0.06
N SER A 475 3.72 55.23 -0.05
CA SER A 475 4.68 56.30 -0.10
C SER A 475 4.53 57.10 -1.40
N ASP A 476 5.23 58.25 -1.48
CA ASP A 476 5.51 58.88 -2.76
C ASP A 476 6.27 57.89 -3.66
N GLY A 477 6.02 57.95 -4.97
CA GLY A 477 6.75 57.12 -5.94
C GLY A 477 8.27 57.42 -5.89
N TYR A 478 9.05 56.35 -5.77
CA TYR A 478 10.49 56.52 -5.83
C TYR A 478 11.10 56.19 -7.20
N ILE A 479 10.42 55.42 -8.05
CA ILE A 479 10.80 55.12 -9.43
C ILE A 479 9.54 54.89 -10.28
N ASP A 480 9.55 55.18 -11.56
CA ASP A 480 8.49 54.90 -12.51
C ASP A 480 8.80 53.65 -13.32
N SER A 481 7.78 52.83 -13.53
CA SER A 481 7.85 51.61 -14.34
C SER A 481 6.85 51.65 -15.49
N HIS A 482 7.15 50.94 -16.58
CA HIS A 482 6.24 50.74 -17.70
C HIS A 482 5.99 49.25 -17.88
N ILE A 483 4.78 48.87 -18.29
CA ILE A 483 4.52 47.52 -18.74
C ILE A 483 5.19 47.28 -20.10
N VAL A 484 5.89 46.19 -20.23
CA VAL A 484 6.52 45.77 -21.47
C VAL A 484 6.07 44.33 -21.77
N LEU A 485 5.93 44.04 -23.08
CA LEU A 485 5.65 42.68 -23.55
C LEU A 485 6.95 42.15 -24.16
N MET A 486 7.35 40.97 -23.76
CA MET A 486 8.57 40.28 -24.17
C MET A 486 8.25 39.10 -25.11
N THR A 487 9.10 38.87 -26.10
CA THR A 487 9.07 37.69 -26.97
C THR A 487 10.47 37.11 -27.09
N ARG A 488 10.56 35.93 -27.64
CA ARG A 488 11.90 35.39 -28.01
C ARG A 488 12.57 36.28 -29.03
N LYS A 489 13.91 36.25 -29.05
CA LYS A 489 14.72 37.07 -29.94
C LYS A 489 14.33 36.79 -31.39
N GLY A 490 14.07 37.91 -32.17
CA GLY A 490 13.65 37.84 -33.57
C GLY A 490 12.13 37.66 -33.76
N GLU A 491 11.35 37.52 -32.71
CA GLU A 491 9.89 37.30 -32.80
C GLU A 491 9.04 38.54 -32.43
N ALA A 492 9.64 39.70 -32.29
CA ALA A 492 8.92 40.93 -31.95
C ALA A 492 7.75 41.27 -32.90
N ALA A 493 7.81 40.82 -34.15
CA ALA A 493 6.74 40.98 -35.12
C ALA A 493 5.40 40.39 -34.67
N ILE A 494 5.40 39.41 -33.77
CA ILE A 494 4.19 38.80 -33.16
C ILE A 494 3.35 39.87 -32.44
N LEU A 495 4.01 40.86 -31.82
CA LEU A 495 3.38 41.92 -31.02
C LEU A 495 3.10 43.19 -31.81
N THR A 496 3.72 43.38 -33.00
CA THR A 496 3.63 44.62 -33.77
C THR A 496 2.70 44.51 -34.99
N ASN A 497 2.37 43.30 -35.44
CA ASN A 497 1.54 43.10 -36.63
C ASN A 497 0.46 42.02 -36.37
N PRO A 498 -0.74 42.42 -35.92
CA PRO A 498 -1.82 41.51 -35.56
C PRO A 498 -2.33 40.61 -36.71
N ASN A 499 -2.01 40.97 -37.97
CA ASN A 499 -2.47 40.26 -39.19
C ASN A 499 -1.44 39.36 -39.84
N GLN A 500 -0.27 39.17 -39.26
CA GLN A 500 0.72 38.26 -39.80
C GLN A 500 0.46 36.86 -39.28
N GLU A 501 -0.29 36.06 -40.04
CA GLU A 501 -0.31 34.61 -39.87
C GLU A 501 1.13 34.12 -40.03
N THR A 502 1.68 33.57 -38.96
CA THR A 502 2.96 32.85 -39.00
C THR A 502 2.74 31.60 -39.84
N SER A 503 3.10 31.74 -41.15
CA SER A 503 3.16 30.63 -42.09
C SER A 503 4.31 29.72 -41.63
N ASN A 504 4.08 28.82 -40.74
CA ASN A 504 4.77 27.54 -40.51
C ASN A 504 4.66 26.93 -39.10
N LEU A 505 3.81 27.49 -38.23
CA LEU A 505 3.43 26.74 -37.03
C LEU A 505 1.90 26.63 -37.02
N GLN A 506 1.40 25.43 -37.33
CA GLN A 506 0.01 25.11 -37.09
C GLN A 506 -0.30 25.42 -35.62
N PRO A 507 -1.43 26.10 -35.31
CA PRO A 507 -1.85 26.26 -33.94
C PRO A 507 -1.98 24.86 -33.36
N PRO A 508 -1.56 24.63 -32.14
CA PRO A 508 -1.95 23.42 -31.45
C PRO A 508 -3.46 23.52 -31.29
N THR A 509 -4.16 22.95 -32.28
CA THR A 509 -5.57 22.68 -32.10
C THR A 509 -5.67 21.95 -30.78
N SER A 510 -6.56 22.41 -29.91
CA SER A 510 -7.04 21.74 -28.69
C SER A 510 -7.70 20.39 -28.99
N ASN A 511 -7.25 19.72 -30.02
CA ASN A 511 -7.43 18.31 -30.25
C ASN A 511 -6.43 17.60 -29.35
N ILE A 512 -6.86 17.31 -28.10
CA ILE A 512 -6.38 16.13 -27.44
C ILE A 512 -6.34 15.08 -28.54
N SER A 513 -5.13 14.76 -29.01
CA SER A 513 -4.99 13.80 -30.10
C SER A 513 -5.41 12.46 -29.52
N TRP A 514 -6.68 12.15 -29.68
CA TRP A 514 -7.29 10.85 -29.36
C TRP A 514 -6.42 9.64 -29.66
N PRO A 515 -5.54 9.68 -30.71
CA PRO A 515 -4.62 8.59 -30.98
C PRO A 515 -3.66 8.27 -29.83
N TRP A 516 -3.17 9.22 -29.07
CA TRP A 516 -2.22 8.95 -27.97
C TRP A 516 -2.90 8.47 -26.70
N ILE A 517 -4.09 8.98 -26.39
CA ILE A 517 -4.94 8.40 -25.35
C ILE A 517 -5.35 6.98 -25.74
N VAL A 518 -5.70 6.77 -27.01
CA VAL A 518 -6.01 5.46 -27.57
C VAL A 518 -4.77 4.55 -27.61
N VAL A 519 -3.58 5.05 -27.92
CA VAL A 519 -2.33 4.27 -27.85
C VAL A 519 -1.98 3.90 -26.40
N ILE A 520 -2.14 4.79 -25.45
CA ILE A 520 -1.96 4.47 -24.02
C ILE A 520 -3.04 3.50 -23.54
N LEU A 521 -4.29 3.69 -23.93
CA LEU A 521 -5.38 2.76 -23.65
C LEU A 521 -5.23 1.44 -24.41
N ILE A 522 -4.68 1.42 -25.64
CA ILE A 522 -4.37 0.21 -26.40
C ILE A 522 -3.14 -0.51 -25.82
N LEU A 523 -2.13 0.19 -25.36
CA LEU A 523 -0.99 -0.44 -24.66
C LEU A 523 -1.43 -1.04 -23.32
N ILE A 524 -2.36 -0.41 -22.61
CA ILE A 524 -2.94 -0.91 -21.37
C ILE A 524 -4.02 -1.96 -21.66
N GLY A 525 -4.91 -1.73 -22.61
CA GLY A 525 -5.97 -2.66 -23.03
C GLY A 525 -5.48 -3.79 -23.92
N GLY A 526 -4.50 -3.54 -24.77
CA GLY A 526 -3.88 -4.54 -25.64
C GLY A 526 -3.08 -5.59 -24.87
N SER A 527 -2.41 -5.19 -23.81
CA SER A 527 -1.76 -6.15 -22.89
C SER A 527 -2.78 -6.98 -22.11
N ALA A 528 -3.89 -6.40 -21.69
CA ALA A 528 -5.02 -7.12 -21.07
C ALA A 528 -5.74 -8.02 -22.11
N TRP A 529 -5.94 -7.55 -23.34
CA TRP A 529 -6.60 -8.30 -24.41
C TRP A 529 -5.73 -9.43 -24.97
N LEU A 530 -4.42 -9.23 -25.15
CA LEU A 530 -3.47 -10.29 -25.49
C LEU A 530 -3.37 -11.35 -24.40
N PHE A 531 -3.56 -10.96 -23.14
CA PHE A 531 -3.60 -11.87 -22.01
C PHE A 531 -4.90 -12.68 -21.94
N ILE A 532 -6.02 -12.09 -22.35
CA ILE A 532 -7.34 -12.75 -22.44
C ILE A 532 -7.44 -13.62 -23.71
N ARG A 533 -6.91 -13.17 -24.86
CA ARG A 533 -7.01 -13.88 -26.15
C ARG A 533 -6.11 -15.09 -26.25
N ARG A 534 -5.03 -15.17 -25.48
CA ARG A 534 -4.10 -16.33 -25.51
C ARG A 534 -4.67 -17.60 -24.87
N LYS A 535 -5.95 -17.64 -24.46
CA LYS A 535 -6.66 -18.81 -23.89
C LYS A 535 -8.10 -19.01 -24.36
N ARG A 536 -8.41 -18.68 -25.60
CA ARG A 536 -9.49 -19.39 -26.29
C ARG A 536 -8.87 -20.54 -27.11
N GLY A 537 -8.25 -21.48 -26.39
CA GLY A 537 -8.02 -22.82 -26.88
C GLY A 537 -9.37 -23.55 -26.91
N THR A 538 -9.72 -24.02 -28.05
CA THR A 538 -10.89 -24.83 -28.41
C THR A 538 -11.25 -25.83 -27.30
N CYS A 539 -12.44 -25.66 -26.75
CA CYS A 539 -13.09 -26.66 -25.93
C CYS A 539 -13.59 -27.76 -26.87
N THR A 540 -12.78 -28.79 -27.07
CA THR A 540 -13.27 -30.04 -27.59
C THR A 540 -14.19 -30.66 -26.55
N LYS A 541 -15.41 -30.98 -26.94
CA LYS A 541 -16.36 -31.77 -26.15
C LYS A 541 -15.68 -33.07 -25.69
N PRO A 542 -15.80 -33.48 -24.42
CA PRO A 542 -15.29 -34.76 -24.00
C PRO A 542 -16.08 -35.86 -24.69
N GLN A 543 -15.37 -36.70 -25.44
CA GLN A 543 -15.87 -38.00 -25.80
C GLN A 543 -16.14 -38.78 -24.51
N THR A 544 -17.31 -39.37 -24.43
CA THR A 544 -17.68 -40.41 -23.49
C THR A 544 -16.69 -41.58 -23.64
N SER A 545 -15.71 -41.65 -22.78
CA SER A 545 -14.83 -42.78 -22.69
C SER A 545 -15.44 -43.84 -21.78
N ASP A 546 -15.45 -45.02 -22.24
CA ASP A 546 -15.87 -46.29 -21.65
C ASP A 546 -15.60 -46.40 -20.15
N ILE A 547 -16.63 -46.79 -19.43
CA ILE A 547 -16.56 -47.12 -17.99
C ILE A 547 -15.70 -48.41 -17.90
N LYS A 548 -14.42 -48.27 -17.62
CA LYS A 548 -13.61 -49.39 -17.12
C LYS A 548 -14.19 -49.85 -15.77
N PRO A 549 -14.23 -51.15 -15.50
CA PRO A 549 -14.69 -51.68 -14.20
C PRO A 549 -13.81 -51.06 -13.11
N LYS A 550 -14.45 -50.44 -12.07
CA LYS A 550 -13.77 -49.89 -10.91
C LYS A 550 -13.01 -51.01 -10.20
N THR A 551 -11.70 -50.89 -10.14
CA THR A 551 -10.83 -51.76 -9.31
C THR A 551 -11.18 -51.55 -7.82
N SER A 552 -10.99 -52.54 -6.97
CA SER A 552 -11.19 -52.42 -5.50
C SER A 552 -10.34 -51.32 -4.89
N ASP A 553 -9.18 -51.07 -5.48
CA ASP A 553 -8.21 -50.10 -5.02
C ASP A 553 -8.54 -48.71 -5.49
N LEU A 554 -8.73 -47.79 -4.53
CA LEU A 554 -8.98 -46.39 -4.80
C LEU A 554 -7.66 -45.63 -5.00
N LEU A 555 -6.67 -45.90 -4.12
CA LEU A 555 -5.36 -45.25 -4.12
C LEU A 555 -4.27 -46.33 -4.04
N SER A 556 -3.22 -46.24 -4.88
CA SER A 556 -1.98 -47.00 -4.72
C SER A 556 -0.79 -46.02 -4.67
N ILE A 557 0.03 -46.17 -3.66
CA ILE A 557 1.16 -45.31 -3.36
C ILE A 557 2.40 -46.15 -3.35
N THR A 558 3.42 -45.76 -4.13
CA THR A 558 4.64 -46.56 -4.26
C THR A 558 5.86 -45.68 -4.12
N HIS A 559 6.72 -46.02 -3.14
CA HIS A 559 8.00 -45.36 -2.86
C HIS A 559 7.93 -43.84 -2.75
N LEU A 560 6.86 -43.32 -2.11
CA LEU A 560 6.64 -41.90 -1.99
C LEU A 560 7.67 -41.25 -1.07
N LYS A 561 8.38 -40.22 -1.58
CA LYS A 561 9.40 -39.44 -0.85
C LYS A 561 9.07 -37.97 -0.89
N LYS A 562 9.37 -37.26 0.23
CA LYS A 562 9.31 -35.81 0.30
C LYS A 562 10.46 -35.25 1.10
N SER A 563 11.27 -34.38 0.47
CA SER A 563 12.38 -33.67 1.08
C SER A 563 12.19 -32.16 1.01
N TYR A 564 12.67 -31.42 2.01
CA TYR A 564 12.80 -29.99 2.04
C TYR A 564 14.28 -29.61 2.23
N GLY A 565 14.93 -29.22 1.14
CA GLY A 565 16.38 -29.05 1.12
C GLY A 565 17.12 -30.38 1.40
N SER A 566 17.89 -30.43 2.47
CA SER A 566 18.59 -31.61 2.91
C SER A 566 17.83 -32.50 3.92
N PHE A 567 16.63 -32.09 4.32
CA PHE A 567 15.83 -32.79 5.32
C PHE A 567 14.75 -33.65 4.69
N ASP A 568 14.79 -34.99 4.90
CA ASP A 568 13.82 -35.95 4.39
C ASP A 568 12.67 -36.13 5.39
N VAL A 569 11.46 -35.66 5.02
CA VAL A 569 10.26 -35.76 5.85
C VAL A 569 9.50 -37.05 5.59
N LEU A 570 9.37 -37.46 4.32
CA LEU A 570 8.88 -38.77 3.91
C LEU A 570 10.01 -39.46 3.17
N ARG A 571 10.41 -40.62 3.69
CA ARG A 571 11.60 -41.35 3.16
C ARG A 571 11.23 -42.42 2.18
N ASP A 572 10.22 -43.24 2.52
CA ASP A 572 9.70 -44.28 1.64
C ASP A 572 8.34 -44.77 2.14
N ILE A 573 7.27 -44.32 1.48
CA ILE A 573 5.90 -44.70 1.80
C ILE A 573 5.36 -45.54 0.67
N THR A 574 4.98 -46.78 0.98
CA THR A 574 4.32 -47.71 0.05
C THR A 574 3.10 -48.29 0.73
N THR A 575 1.89 -48.07 0.15
CA THR A 575 0.62 -48.57 0.71
C THR A 575 -0.51 -48.40 -0.30
N ASP A 576 -1.60 -49.15 -0.10
CA ASP A 576 -2.83 -49.05 -0.89
C ASP A 576 -4.00 -48.68 0.02
N VAL A 577 -5.00 -48.01 -0.58
CA VAL A 577 -6.27 -47.61 0.10
C VAL A 577 -7.45 -48.11 -0.71
N HIS A 578 -8.32 -48.87 -0.07
CA HIS A 578 -9.52 -49.41 -0.68
C HIS A 578 -10.76 -48.53 -0.46
N ARG A 579 -11.75 -48.68 -1.32
CA ARG A 579 -13.03 -47.94 -1.18
C ARG A 579 -13.75 -48.35 0.08
N GLY A 580 -14.23 -47.35 0.87
CA GLY A 580 -14.93 -47.56 2.14
C GLY A 580 -14.01 -47.75 3.35
N GLU A 581 -12.68 -47.78 3.17
CA GLU A 581 -11.75 -47.86 4.30
C GLU A 581 -11.73 -46.53 5.09
N VAL A 582 -11.65 -46.66 6.38
CA VAL A 582 -11.38 -45.55 7.31
C VAL A 582 -10.00 -45.76 7.92
N ILE A 583 -9.02 -45.03 7.48
CA ILE A 583 -7.62 -45.18 7.89
C ILE A 583 -7.24 -44.04 8.86
N SER A 584 -6.91 -44.39 10.10
CA SER A 584 -6.29 -43.41 11.01
C SER A 584 -4.78 -43.45 10.93
N ILE A 585 -4.17 -42.28 10.80
CA ILE A 585 -2.71 -42.09 10.74
C ILE A 585 -2.28 -41.51 12.09
N ILE A 586 -1.54 -42.33 12.85
CA ILE A 586 -1.07 -41.97 14.20
C ILE A 586 0.46 -41.98 14.25
N GLY A 587 1.05 -41.38 15.28
CA GLY A 587 2.49 -41.33 15.49
C GLY A 587 2.97 -40.03 16.12
N PRO A 588 4.26 -39.90 16.49
CA PRO A 588 4.81 -38.69 17.11
C PRO A 588 4.67 -37.43 16.23
N SER A 589 4.73 -36.25 16.84
CA SER A 589 4.77 -35.00 16.09
C SER A 589 6.03 -34.90 15.24
N GLY A 590 5.93 -34.30 14.03
CA GLY A 590 7.07 -34.14 13.13
C GLY A 590 7.40 -35.38 12.26
N THR A 591 6.69 -36.50 12.36
CA THR A 591 6.95 -37.71 11.54
C THR A 591 6.41 -37.69 10.12
N GLY A 592 5.86 -36.53 9.67
CA GLY A 592 5.42 -36.37 8.26
C GLY A 592 3.94 -36.68 7.98
N LYS A 593 3.09 -36.94 9.01
CA LYS A 593 1.68 -37.33 8.84
C LYS A 593 0.88 -36.33 7.98
N SER A 594 0.88 -35.06 8.33
CA SER A 594 0.21 -33.98 7.56
C SER A 594 0.84 -33.78 6.18
N THR A 595 2.17 -33.91 6.07
CA THR A 595 2.89 -33.86 4.79
C THR A 595 2.46 -34.99 3.85
N PHE A 596 2.25 -36.19 4.39
CA PHE A 596 1.73 -37.31 3.63
C PHE A 596 0.34 -37.03 3.06
N LEU A 597 -0.64 -36.56 3.85
CA LEU A 597 -1.95 -36.16 3.35
C LEU A 597 -1.85 -35.04 2.31
N ARG A 598 -1.00 -34.05 2.53
CA ARG A 598 -0.80 -32.93 1.60
C ARG A 598 -0.16 -33.35 0.28
N CYS A 599 0.65 -34.42 0.28
CA CYS A 599 1.18 -35.03 -0.94
C CYS A 599 0.10 -35.77 -1.72
N LEU A 600 -0.82 -36.47 -1.08
CA LEU A 600 -1.93 -37.17 -1.76
C LEU A 600 -2.81 -36.21 -2.54
N ASN A 601 -3.10 -35.01 -1.99
CA ASN A 601 -3.89 -33.98 -2.64
C ASN A 601 -3.03 -33.01 -3.50
N LEU A 602 -1.73 -33.28 -3.66
CA LEU A 602 -0.77 -32.43 -4.38
C LEU A 602 -0.78 -30.95 -3.92
N LEU A 603 -1.17 -30.68 -2.66
CA LEU A 603 -0.90 -29.39 -2.02
C LEU A 603 0.60 -29.23 -1.75
N GLU A 604 1.27 -30.35 -1.45
CA GLU A 604 2.72 -30.49 -1.45
C GLU A 604 3.14 -31.44 -2.59
N GLN A 605 4.10 -31.02 -3.40
CA GLN A 605 4.63 -31.83 -4.48
C GLN A 605 5.61 -32.88 -3.90
N PRO A 606 5.40 -34.20 -4.10
CA PRO A 606 6.40 -35.20 -3.74
C PRO A 606 7.75 -34.97 -4.44
N THR A 607 8.81 -35.42 -3.84
CA THR A 607 10.15 -35.36 -4.43
C THR A 607 10.35 -36.53 -5.43
N SER A 608 9.84 -37.71 -5.10
CA SER A 608 9.83 -38.90 -5.97
C SER A 608 8.77 -39.90 -5.52
N GLY A 609 8.58 -40.97 -6.26
CA GLY A 609 7.56 -42.00 -6.03
C GLY A 609 6.43 -41.91 -7.02
N SER A 610 5.39 -42.75 -6.83
CA SER A 610 4.17 -42.78 -7.66
C SER A 610 2.93 -42.77 -6.76
N ILE A 611 1.89 -42.03 -7.20
CA ILE A 611 0.56 -42.04 -6.60
C ILE A 611 -0.45 -42.28 -7.72
N VAL A 612 -1.16 -43.40 -7.66
CA VAL A 612 -2.17 -43.81 -8.64
C VAL A 612 -3.55 -43.77 -8.01
N ILE A 613 -4.49 -43.08 -8.66
CA ILE A 613 -5.89 -42.98 -8.23
C ILE A 613 -6.79 -43.45 -9.34
N ASP A 614 -7.70 -44.40 -9.06
CA ASP A 614 -8.56 -45.01 -10.06
C ASP A 614 -7.80 -45.51 -11.29
N GLY A 615 -6.53 -45.95 -11.11
CA GLY A 615 -5.66 -46.42 -12.18
C GLY A 615 -4.93 -45.34 -12.99
N GLU A 616 -5.03 -44.06 -12.59
CA GLU A 616 -4.32 -42.92 -13.19
C GLU A 616 -3.18 -42.41 -12.29
N ASP A 617 -1.96 -42.30 -12.83
CA ASP A 617 -0.84 -41.71 -12.09
C ASP A 617 -0.98 -40.19 -12.05
N ILE A 618 -1.22 -39.67 -10.84
CA ILE A 618 -1.45 -38.22 -10.61
C ILE A 618 -0.17 -37.38 -10.70
N LEU A 619 1.01 -38.00 -10.66
CA LEU A 619 2.32 -37.34 -10.79
C LEU A 619 2.73 -37.20 -12.25
N SER A 620 2.00 -37.83 -13.20
CA SER A 620 2.28 -37.77 -14.62
C SER A 620 2.22 -36.34 -15.15
N LYS A 621 3.09 -36.04 -16.15
CA LYS A 621 3.21 -34.66 -16.69
C LYS A 621 1.91 -34.23 -17.38
N GLY A 622 1.29 -33.17 -16.87
CA GLY A 622 0.03 -32.63 -17.44
C GLY A 622 -1.26 -33.13 -16.78
N TYR A 623 -1.16 -33.94 -15.75
CA TYR A 623 -2.32 -34.42 -15.00
C TYR A 623 -3.17 -33.25 -14.45
N PRO A 624 -4.50 -33.27 -14.56
CA PRO A 624 -5.38 -32.16 -14.18
C PRO A 624 -5.61 -32.16 -12.66
N VAL A 625 -4.66 -31.62 -11.90
CA VAL A 625 -4.69 -31.55 -10.41
C VAL A 625 -6.01 -31.00 -9.86
N ASN A 626 -6.67 -30.09 -10.59
CA ASN A 626 -7.95 -29.53 -10.16
C ASN A 626 -9.07 -30.59 -10.12
N ARG A 627 -9.05 -31.58 -11.03
CA ARG A 627 -10.01 -32.72 -11.01
C ARG A 627 -9.72 -33.66 -9.86
N LEU A 628 -8.44 -33.92 -9.56
CA LEU A 628 -8.04 -34.66 -8.37
C LEU A 628 -8.66 -34.08 -7.11
N ARG A 629 -8.46 -32.76 -6.90
CA ARG A 629 -8.93 -32.07 -5.71
C ARG A 629 -10.45 -31.97 -5.57
N GLN A 630 -11.19 -32.11 -6.68
CA GLN A 630 -12.64 -32.22 -6.64
C GLN A 630 -13.11 -33.63 -6.20
N LYS A 631 -12.35 -34.68 -6.49
CA LYS A 631 -12.61 -36.05 -6.05
C LYS A 631 -12.10 -36.33 -4.62
N MET A 632 -11.16 -35.54 -4.13
CA MET A 632 -10.47 -35.73 -2.85
C MET A 632 -10.71 -34.51 -1.95
N GLY A 633 -11.68 -34.59 -1.07
CA GLY A 633 -11.98 -33.55 -0.10
C GLY A 633 -10.87 -33.42 0.94
N MET A 634 -10.57 -32.20 1.43
CA MET A 634 -9.62 -31.99 2.51
C MET A 634 -10.21 -31.08 3.59
N VAL A 635 -10.07 -31.50 4.82
CA VAL A 635 -10.45 -30.79 6.04
C VAL A 635 -9.20 -30.47 6.83
N PHE A 636 -8.94 -29.18 7.02
CA PHE A 636 -7.70 -28.67 7.63
C PHE A 636 -7.86 -28.50 9.16
N GLN A 637 -6.76 -28.52 9.86
CA GLN A 637 -6.65 -28.22 11.28
C GLN A 637 -7.16 -26.81 11.62
N SER A 638 -6.87 -25.81 10.78
CA SER A 638 -7.23 -24.39 10.98
C SER A 638 -8.56 -24.01 10.31
N PHE A 639 -9.44 -24.97 9.97
CA PHE A 639 -10.76 -24.79 9.34
C PHE A 639 -10.72 -24.17 7.94
N ASN A 640 -9.94 -23.12 7.72
CA ASN A 640 -9.72 -22.40 6.47
C ASN A 640 -11.03 -22.00 5.78
N LEU A 641 -12.02 -21.52 6.54
CA LEU A 641 -13.29 -21.01 6.00
C LEU A 641 -13.06 -19.67 5.32
N PHE A 642 -13.86 -19.38 4.29
CA PHE A 642 -13.82 -18.09 3.58
C PHE A 642 -14.53 -17.04 4.45
N GLU A 643 -13.77 -16.18 5.13
CA GLU A 643 -14.25 -15.22 6.12
C GLU A 643 -15.23 -14.17 5.54
N HIS A 644 -15.15 -13.89 4.25
CA HIS A 644 -16.01 -12.93 3.55
C HIS A 644 -17.33 -13.54 3.03
N LYS A 645 -17.58 -14.84 3.30
CA LYS A 645 -18.76 -15.58 2.90
C LYS A 645 -19.52 -16.11 4.09
N THR A 646 -20.85 -16.19 4.00
CA THR A 646 -21.68 -16.83 5.03
C THR A 646 -21.38 -18.33 5.13
N VAL A 647 -21.89 -18.99 6.14
CA VAL A 647 -21.78 -20.44 6.35
C VAL A 647 -22.31 -21.21 5.14
N LEU A 648 -23.50 -20.87 4.67
CA LEU A 648 -24.07 -21.54 3.49
C LEU A 648 -23.27 -21.23 2.23
N GLU A 649 -22.87 -19.98 2.03
CA GLU A 649 -22.03 -19.61 0.88
C GLU A 649 -20.68 -20.36 0.89
N ASN A 650 -20.08 -20.61 2.05
CA ASN A 650 -18.87 -21.44 2.15
C ASN A 650 -19.11 -22.85 1.59
N VAL A 651 -20.26 -23.45 1.87
CA VAL A 651 -20.59 -24.82 1.44
C VAL A 651 -20.89 -24.87 -0.05
N ILE A 652 -21.69 -23.93 -0.57
CA ILE A 652 -22.17 -23.98 -1.97
C ILE A 652 -21.23 -23.34 -3.00
N PHE A 653 -20.22 -22.58 -2.55
CA PHE A 653 -19.37 -21.80 -3.44
C PHE A 653 -18.63 -22.66 -4.48
N ALA A 654 -18.05 -23.77 -4.06
CA ALA A 654 -17.31 -24.64 -4.97
C ALA A 654 -18.24 -25.41 -5.93
N PRO A 655 -19.35 -26.02 -5.51
CA PRO A 655 -20.35 -26.61 -6.42
C PRO A 655 -20.83 -25.65 -7.50
N CYS A 656 -21.25 -24.43 -7.14
CA CYS A 656 -21.69 -23.41 -8.09
C CYS A 656 -20.58 -22.98 -9.07
N GLN A 657 -19.34 -22.82 -8.60
CA GLN A 657 -18.25 -22.25 -9.40
C GLN A 657 -17.47 -23.27 -10.22
N LEU A 658 -17.39 -24.52 -9.81
CA LEU A 658 -16.58 -25.56 -10.44
C LEU A 658 -17.41 -26.63 -11.14
N ARG A 659 -18.58 -26.99 -10.58
CA ARG A 659 -19.50 -27.97 -11.14
C ARG A 659 -20.62 -27.30 -11.92
N HIS A 660 -20.71 -25.95 -11.90
CA HIS A 660 -21.74 -25.14 -12.55
C HIS A 660 -23.16 -25.54 -12.13
N GLU A 661 -23.32 -25.98 -10.88
CA GLU A 661 -24.63 -26.28 -10.32
C GLU A 661 -25.48 -25.01 -10.19
N PRO A 662 -26.77 -25.07 -10.53
CA PRO A 662 -27.68 -23.97 -10.32
C PRO A 662 -27.68 -23.55 -8.82
N GLU A 663 -27.70 -22.26 -8.54
CA GLU A 663 -27.59 -21.74 -7.17
C GLU A 663 -28.69 -22.26 -6.25
N GLU A 664 -29.90 -22.40 -6.75
CA GLU A 664 -31.06 -22.92 -6.01
C GLU A 664 -30.88 -24.40 -5.60
N GLU A 665 -30.35 -25.23 -6.52
CA GLU A 665 -30.06 -26.64 -6.22
C GLU A 665 -28.92 -26.77 -5.22
N ALA A 666 -27.84 -26.03 -5.43
CA ALA A 666 -26.70 -25.99 -4.52
C ALA A 666 -27.12 -25.50 -3.13
N ARG A 667 -28.01 -24.49 -3.04
CA ARG A 667 -28.57 -23.99 -1.78
C ARG A 667 -29.37 -25.07 -1.03
N LYS A 668 -30.24 -25.78 -1.74
CA LYS A 668 -31.01 -26.88 -1.17
C LYS A 668 -30.11 -27.99 -0.63
N GLU A 669 -29.12 -28.40 -1.40
CA GLU A 669 -28.15 -29.43 -1.02
C GLU A 669 -27.22 -28.93 0.12
N GLY A 670 -26.74 -27.68 0.06
CA GLY A 670 -25.95 -27.06 1.09
C GLY A 670 -26.66 -27.00 2.44
N LEU A 671 -27.96 -26.65 2.46
CA LEU A 671 -28.79 -26.67 3.67
C LEU A 671 -28.99 -28.09 4.19
N ALA A 672 -29.10 -29.10 3.33
CA ALA A 672 -29.15 -30.50 3.74
C ALA A 672 -27.86 -30.95 4.41
N LEU A 673 -26.70 -30.55 3.86
CA LEU A 673 -25.40 -30.82 4.46
C LEU A 673 -25.23 -30.10 5.81
N LEU A 674 -25.66 -28.85 5.90
CA LEU A 674 -25.62 -28.10 7.17
C LEU A 674 -26.53 -28.73 8.23
N ARG A 675 -27.71 -29.29 7.87
CA ARG A 675 -28.54 -30.08 8.80
C ARG A 675 -27.80 -31.32 9.28
N LYS A 676 -27.10 -32.03 8.39
CA LYS A 676 -26.32 -33.23 8.69
C LYS A 676 -25.24 -32.96 9.73
N VAL A 677 -24.63 -31.77 9.71
CA VAL A 677 -23.62 -31.34 10.70
C VAL A 677 -24.20 -30.51 11.86
N GLY A 678 -25.54 -30.38 11.94
CA GLY A 678 -26.23 -29.70 13.03
C GLY A 678 -26.07 -28.16 13.03
N LEU A 679 -25.98 -27.52 11.84
CA LEU A 679 -25.74 -26.07 11.73
C LEU A 679 -26.65 -25.37 10.72
N ALA A 680 -27.82 -25.93 10.40
CA ALA A 680 -28.76 -25.37 9.43
C ALA A 680 -29.25 -23.97 9.83
N GLU A 681 -29.47 -23.72 11.13
CA GLU A 681 -29.90 -22.43 11.68
C GLU A 681 -28.81 -21.32 11.57
N LYS A 682 -27.56 -21.72 11.36
CA LYS A 682 -26.42 -20.81 11.22
C LYS A 682 -26.06 -20.53 9.73
N ALA A 683 -26.94 -20.87 8.79
CA ALA A 683 -26.66 -20.77 7.36
C ALA A 683 -26.25 -19.37 6.89
N ASP A 684 -26.87 -18.32 7.41
CA ASP A 684 -26.72 -16.95 6.97
C ASP A 684 -25.73 -16.11 7.80
N VAL A 685 -25.08 -16.71 8.81
CA VAL A 685 -24.06 -16.02 9.62
C VAL A 685 -22.67 -16.17 9.02
N TYR A 686 -21.75 -15.31 9.40
CA TYR A 686 -20.34 -15.35 8.97
C TYR A 686 -19.49 -16.21 9.90
N PRO A 687 -18.35 -16.79 9.40
CA PRO A 687 -17.46 -17.63 10.20
C PRO A 687 -16.96 -17.00 11.49
N SER A 688 -16.79 -15.68 11.53
CA SER A 688 -16.34 -14.94 12.72
C SER A 688 -17.26 -15.09 13.94
N SER A 689 -18.53 -15.43 13.73
CA SER A 689 -19.53 -15.63 14.81
C SER A 689 -19.66 -17.09 15.28
N LEU A 690 -18.84 -18.01 14.72
CA LEU A 690 -18.88 -19.43 15.05
C LEU A 690 -17.80 -19.83 16.05
N SER A 691 -18.13 -20.82 16.93
CA SER A 691 -17.13 -21.50 17.73
C SER A 691 -16.19 -22.36 16.87
N GLY A 692 -15.02 -22.76 17.39
CA GLY A 692 -14.07 -23.62 16.72
C GLY A 692 -14.69 -24.93 16.18
N GLY A 693 -15.45 -25.64 17.04
CA GLY A 693 -16.14 -26.86 16.64
C GLY A 693 -17.20 -26.65 15.56
N GLN A 694 -17.92 -25.52 15.62
CA GLN A 694 -18.87 -25.14 14.57
C GLN A 694 -18.15 -24.85 13.23
N LYS A 695 -17.02 -24.10 13.27
CA LYS A 695 -16.19 -23.85 12.07
C LYS A 695 -15.70 -25.13 11.44
N GLN A 696 -15.27 -26.10 12.24
CA GLN A 696 -14.82 -27.41 11.75
C GLN A 696 -15.95 -28.20 11.08
N ARG A 697 -17.13 -28.22 11.68
CA ARG A 697 -18.31 -28.88 11.10
C ARG A 697 -18.73 -28.23 9.77
N VAL A 698 -18.61 -26.91 9.63
CA VAL A 698 -18.83 -26.22 8.35
C VAL A 698 -17.75 -26.63 7.32
N ALA A 699 -16.49 -26.76 7.73
CA ALA A 699 -15.41 -27.19 6.84
C ALA A 699 -15.64 -28.63 6.33
N ILE A 700 -16.17 -29.51 7.18
CA ILE A 700 -16.60 -30.86 6.78
C ILE A 700 -17.75 -30.79 5.77
N ALA A 701 -18.81 -30.01 6.04
CA ALA A 701 -19.92 -29.83 5.12
C ALA A 701 -19.47 -29.26 3.77
N ARG A 702 -18.53 -28.32 3.76
CA ARG A 702 -17.90 -27.75 2.56
C ARG A 702 -17.17 -28.80 1.73
N ALA A 703 -16.40 -29.70 2.38
CA ALA A 703 -15.71 -30.78 1.70
C ALA A 703 -16.72 -31.78 1.08
N LEU A 704 -17.76 -32.14 1.80
CA LEU A 704 -18.82 -33.04 1.36
C LEU A 704 -19.62 -32.51 0.17
N ALA A 705 -19.80 -31.19 0.07
CA ALA A 705 -20.56 -30.54 -1.00
C ALA A 705 -19.97 -30.81 -2.39
N MET A 706 -18.68 -31.12 -2.49
CA MET A 706 -18.03 -31.53 -3.74
C MET A 706 -18.28 -33.00 -4.12
N LYS A 707 -18.94 -33.81 -3.25
CA LYS A 707 -19.19 -35.24 -3.43
C LYS A 707 -17.90 -36.02 -3.72
N PRO A 708 -16.91 -35.93 -2.81
CA PRO A 708 -15.60 -36.54 -3.01
C PRO A 708 -15.65 -38.05 -2.88
N ASP A 709 -14.74 -38.77 -3.58
CA ASP A 709 -14.54 -40.22 -3.43
C ASP A 709 -13.80 -40.57 -2.11
N VAL A 710 -12.97 -39.64 -1.60
CA VAL A 710 -12.21 -39.77 -0.34
C VAL A 710 -12.10 -38.41 0.38
N ILE A 711 -12.12 -38.44 1.70
CA ILE A 711 -11.90 -37.24 2.52
C ILE A 711 -10.62 -37.42 3.35
N LEU A 712 -9.76 -36.41 3.26
CA LEU A 712 -8.52 -36.30 4.05
C LEU A 712 -8.78 -35.35 5.24
N PHE A 713 -8.56 -35.80 6.45
CA PHE A 713 -8.67 -35.03 7.69
C PHE A 713 -7.28 -34.82 8.28
N ASP A 714 -6.84 -33.56 8.35
CA ASP A 714 -5.57 -33.17 8.95
C ASP A 714 -5.82 -32.61 10.35
N GLU A 715 -5.67 -33.44 11.36
CA GLU A 715 -5.88 -33.12 12.78
C GLU A 715 -7.19 -32.35 13.08
N PRO A 716 -8.35 -32.89 12.77
CA PRO A 716 -9.64 -32.16 12.79
C PRO A 716 -10.08 -31.67 14.16
N THR A 717 -9.40 -32.06 15.24
CA THR A 717 -9.77 -31.71 16.64
C THR A 717 -8.70 -30.93 17.37
N SER A 718 -7.48 -30.82 16.86
CA SER A 718 -6.33 -30.25 17.60
C SER A 718 -6.45 -28.74 17.92
N ALA A 719 -7.27 -27.99 17.16
CA ALA A 719 -7.52 -26.56 17.38
C ALA A 719 -8.83 -26.28 18.16
N LEU A 720 -9.39 -27.31 18.84
CA LEU A 720 -10.67 -27.24 19.53
C LEU A 720 -10.52 -27.38 21.06
N ASP A 721 -11.43 -26.71 21.75
CA ASP A 721 -11.62 -26.96 23.18
C ASP A 721 -12.10 -28.41 23.41
N PRO A 722 -11.68 -29.09 24.51
CA PRO A 722 -12.04 -30.47 24.79
C PRO A 722 -13.56 -30.73 24.78
N THR A 723 -14.36 -29.74 25.17
CA THR A 723 -15.83 -29.83 25.19
C THR A 723 -16.46 -29.95 23.80
N MET A 724 -15.77 -29.45 22.76
CA MET A 724 -16.26 -29.44 21.39
C MET A 724 -15.74 -30.58 20.50
N VAL A 725 -14.73 -31.30 20.97
CA VAL A 725 -14.13 -32.44 20.27
C VAL A 725 -15.16 -33.52 19.96
N GLY A 726 -16.00 -33.85 20.94
CA GLY A 726 -17.04 -34.89 20.81
C GLY A 726 -18.03 -34.66 19.66
N GLU A 727 -18.42 -33.41 19.43
CA GLU A 727 -19.34 -33.04 18.36
C GLU A 727 -18.75 -33.26 16.95
N VAL A 728 -17.49 -32.87 16.75
CA VAL A 728 -16.80 -33.07 15.48
C VAL A 728 -16.55 -34.55 15.23
N LEU A 729 -16.09 -35.29 16.24
CA LEU A 729 -15.86 -36.74 16.12
C LEU A 729 -17.16 -37.52 15.85
N SER A 730 -18.31 -37.05 16.37
CA SER A 730 -19.60 -37.66 16.07
C SER A 730 -20.00 -37.56 14.61
N VAL A 731 -19.71 -36.41 13.97
CA VAL A 731 -19.95 -36.24 12.54
C VAL A 731 -19.05 -37.16 11.73
N ILE A 732 -17.76 -37.29 12.09
CA ILE A 732 -16.84 -38.18 11.37
C ILE A 732 -17.26 -39.66 11.53
N ARG A 733 -17.70 -40.09 12.73
CA ARG A 733 -18.29 -41.42 12.96
C ARG A 733 -19.50 -41.69 12.07
N GLN A 734 -20.35 -40.71 11.89
CA GLN A 734 -21.50 -40.84 11.02
C GLN A 734 -21.09 -41.06 9.55
N LEU A 735 -20.09 -40.31 9.07
CA LEU A 735 -19.54 -40.47 7.70
C LEU A 735 -18.90 -41.85 7.52
N ALA A 736 -18.21 -42.40 8.54
CA ALA A 736 -17.65 -43.72 8.53
C ALA A 736 -18.77 -44.80 8.37
N LYS A 737 -19.85 -44.67 9.12
CA LYS A 737 -21.01 -45.57 9.01
C LYS A 737 -21.69 -45.54 7.63
N GLU A 738 -21.63 -44.41 6.96
CA GLU A 738 -22.16 -44.24 5.60
C GLU A 738 -21.22 -44.79 4.51
N GLY A 739 -20.09 -45.39 4.87
CA GLY A 739 -19.15 -46.02 3.96
C GLY A 739 -18.23 -45.02 3.22
N MET A 740 -18.03 -43.80 3.76
CA MET A 740 -17.09 -42.82 3.19
C MET A 740 -15.66 -43.29 3.37
N THR A 741 -14.87 -43.29 2.29
CA THR A 741 -13.43 -43.50 2.38
C THR A 741 -12.76 -42.30 3.05
N MET A 742 -11.97 -42.52 4.09
CA MET A 742 -11.35 -41.44 4.86
C MET A 742 -9.93 -41.80 5.29
N LEU A 743 -9.01 -40.80 5.21
CA LEU A 743 -7.71 -40.84 5.85
C LEU A 743 -7.66 -39.72 6.90
N ILE A 744 -7.39 -40.06 8.15
CA ILE A 744 -7.55 -39.17 9.30
C ILE A 744 -6.25 -39.12 10.09
N VAL A 745 -5.54 -38.01 10.06
CA VAL A 745 -4.46 -37.74 11.00
C VAL A 745 -5.07 -37.29 12.32
N THR A 746 -4.80 -38.03 13.39
CA THR A 746 -5.40 -37.73 14.71
C THR A 746 -4.50 -38.09 15.88
N HIS A 747 -4.67 -37.37 16.98
CA HIS A 747 -4.10 -37.68 18.29
C HIS A 747 -5.13 -38.32 19.23
N GLU A 748 -6.37 -38.48 18.80
CA GLU A 748 -7.49 -39.08 19.56
C GLU A 748 -7.42 -40.59 19.45
N MET A 749 -6.65 -41.28 20.32
CA MET A 749 -6.37 -42.69 20.23
C MET A 749 -7.63 -43.57 20.36
N LYS A 750 -8.54 -43.20 21.28
CA LYS A 750 -9.82 -43.91 21.47
C LYS A 750 -10.69 -43.80 20.20
N PHE A 751 -10.75 -42.62 19.59
CA PHE A 751 -11.51 -42.42 18.37
C PHE A 751 -10.89 -43.23 17.22
N ALA A 752 -9.57 -43.21 17.08
CA ALA A 752 -8.87 -43.99 16.07
C ALA A 752 -9.12 -45.51 16.21
N HIS A 753 -9.13 -45.99 17.45
CA HIS A 753 -9.45 -47.41 17.73
C HIS A 753 -10.89 -47.78 17.35
N ASP A 754 -11.88 -46.91 17.71
CA ASP A 754 -13.32 -47.22 17.59
C ASP A 754 -13.87 -47.06 16.17
N VAL A 755 -13.25 -46.24 15.35
CA VAL A 755 -13.81 -45.79 14.03
C VAL A 755 -13.06 -46.37 12.85
N SER A 756 -11.77 -46.63 13.01
CA SER A 756 -10.94 -47.03 11.88
C SER A 756 -11.10 -48.49 11.47
N THR A 757 -11.03 -48.77 10.22
CA THR A 757 -10.89 -50.15 9.68
C THR A 757 -9.43 -50.59 9.66
N ARG A 758 -8.51 -49.57 9.58
CA ARG A 758 -7.07 -49.78 9.47
C ARG A 758 -6.31 -48.62 10.05
N ILE A 759 -5.11 -48.85 10.59
CA ILE A 759 -4.29 -47.82 11.23
C ILE A 759 -2.87 -47.87 10.67
N PHE A 760 -2.38 -46.66 10.28
CA PHE A 760 -0.96 -46.44 9.94
C PHE A 760 -0.25 -45.79 11.11
N PHE A 761 0.74 -46.50 11.65
CA PHE A 761 1.66 -45.90 12.61
C PHE A 761 2.87 -45.33 11.85
N MET A 762 2.97 -43.99 11.79
CA MET A 762 4.07 -43.30 11.12
C MET A 762 5.18 -42.93 12.11
N TYR A 763 6.41 -43.31 11.77
CA TYR A 763 7.59 -42.99 12.53
C TYR A 763 8.78 -42.77 11.60
N ASP A 764 9.64 -41.76 11.85
CA ASP A 764 10.84 -41.43 11.07
C ASP A 764 10.65 -41.39 9.55
N GLY A 765 9.51 -40.87 9.08
CA GLY A 765 9.19 -40.75 7.66
C GLY A 765 8.75 -42.04 6.95
N TYR A 766 8.42 -43.09 7.70
CA TYR A 766 7.94 -44.37 7.20
C TYR A 766 6.58 -44.74 7.83
N ILE A 767 5.81 -45.61 7.17
CA ILE A 767 4.75 -46.39 7.81
C ILE A 767 5.43 -47.60 8.46
N HIS A 768 5.63 -47.54 9.77
CA HIS A 768 6.28 -48.55 10.55
C HIS A 768 5.42 -49.78 10.83
N GLU A 769 4.13 -49.53 11.05
CA GLU A 769 3.11 -50.56 11.21
C GLU A 769 1.85 -50.19 10.48
N ASP A 770 1.24 -51.16 9.88
CA ASP A 770 0.01 -51.07 9.11
C ASP A 770 -0.85 -52.28 9.48
N GLY A 771 -2.02 -52.06 10.10
CA GLY A 771 -2.83 -53.16 10.58
C GLY A 771 -4.19 -52.75 11.12
N SER A 772 -4.97 -53.74 11.59
CA SER A 772 -6.22 -53.48 12.25
C SER A 772 -6.05 -52.70 13.56
N PRO A 773 -7.07 -51.97 14.07
CA PRO A 773 -7.01 -51.32 15.37
C PRO A 773 -6.59 -52.25 16.50
N ALA A 774 -7.14 -53.46 16.55
CA ALA A 774 -6.79 -54.46 17.59
C ALA A 774 -5.29 -54.82 17.51
N GLN A 775 -4.75 -55.00 16.31
CA GLN A 775 -3.34 -55.32 16.17
C GLN A 775 -2.44 -54.18 16.68
N ILE A 776 -2.70 -52.94 16.24
CA ILE A 776 -1.85 -51.80 16.54
C ILE A 776 -1.94 -51.38 18.02
N PHE A 777 -3.15 -51.43 18.60
CA PHE A 777 -3.35 -50.95 19.99
C PHE A 777 -3.11 -52.02 21.04
N GLU A 778 -3.44 -53.32 20.77
CA GLU A 778 -3.37 -54.41 21.76
C GLU A 778 -2.10 -55.21 21.58
N GLN A 779 -1.67 -55.49 20.36
CA GLN A 779 -0.54 -56.36 20.03
C GLN A 779 0.46 -55.73 19.06
N PRO A 780 1.01 -54.51 19.36
CA PRO A 780 1.97 -53.85 18.49
C PRO A 780 3.27 -54.66 18.33
N VAL A 781 3.73 -54.83 17.11
CA VAL A 781 4.90 -55.60 16.75
C VAL A 781 6.19 -54.83 17.03
N HIS A 782 6.20 -53.57 16.64
CA HIS A 782 7.38 -52.72 16.75
C HIS A 782 7.51 -51.99 18.10
N SER A 783 8.73 -51.93 18.63
CA SER A 783 8.98 -51.25 19.92
C SER A 783 8.63 -49.77 19.90
N ALA A 784 8.75 -49.09 18.74
CA ALA A 784 8.36 -47.68 18.60
C ALA A 784 6.85 -47.49 18.73
N THR A 785 6.05 -48.36 18.09
CA THR A 785 4.57 -48.37 18.20
C THR A 785 4.16 -48.66 19.63
N LYS A 786 4.75 -49.67 20.24
CA LYS A 786 4.48 -50.04 21.66
C LYS A 786 4.72 -48.89 22.62
N ALA A 787 5.88 -48.22 22.43
CA ALA A 787 6.26 -47.07 23.24
C ALA A 787 5.28 -45.89 23.07
N PHE A 788 4.83 -45.68 21.85
CA PHE A 788 3.86 -44.62 21.53
C PHE A 788 2.47 -44.92 22.12
N ILE A 789 1.95 -46.11 21.90
CA ILE A 789 0.64 -46.51 22.40
C ILE A 789 0.60 -46.51 23.92
N GLN A 790 1.62 -47.07 24.56
CA GLN A 790 1.73 -47.13 26.03
C GLN A 790 2.10 -45.77 26.63
N ARG A 791 2.28 -44.74 25.82
CA ARG A 791 2.75 -43.40 26.23
C ARG A 791 4.01 -43.47 27.08
N ILE A 792 4.97 -44.34 26.66
CA ILE A 792 6.22 -44.50 27.38
C ILE A 792 7.11 -43.28 27.08
N ARG A 793 7.38 -42.50 28.10
CA ARG A 793 8.37 -41.41 28.09
C ARG A 793 9.74 -41.95 28.45
N LYS A 794 10.80 -41.41 27.88
CA LYS A 794 12.17 -41.88 28.18
C LYS A 794 13.15 -40.71 28.16
N GLU A 795 14.16 -40.81 29.01
CA GLU A 795 15.39 -40.03 28.97
C GLU A 795 16.56 -41.00 28.91
N VAL A 796 17.62 -40.71 28.14
CA VAL A 796 18.72 -41.63 27.88
C VAL A 796 20.05 -40.91 28.10
N PHE A 797 20.96 -41.54 28.83
CA PHE A 797 22.28 -41.04 29.13
C PHE A 797 23.32 -42.06 28.66
N GLU A 798 24.32 -41.60 27.90
CA GLU A 798 25.42 -42.47 27.46
C GLU A 798 26.69 -42.09 28.22
N ILE A 799 27.21 -43.01 29.02
CA ILE A 799 28.35 -42.83 29.91
C ILE A 799 29.59 -43.48 29.28
N ASP A 800 30.37 -42.69 28.57
CA ASP A 800 31.51 -43.18 27.80
C ASP A 800 32.85 -43.13 28.58
N GLY A 801 32.97 -42.27 29.61
CA GLY A 801 34.21 -42.01 30.32
C GLY A 801 34.04 -41.59 31.77
N PRO A 802 35.15 -41.39 32.50
CA PRO A 802 35.13 -40.92 33.88
C PRO A 802 34.71 -39.45 34.01
N ASP A 803 34.85 -38.68 32.95
CA ASP A 803 34.53 -37.22 32.91
C ASP A 803 33.07 -36.97 32.57
N PHE A 804 32.18 -37.98 32.67
CA PHE A 804 30.74 -37.82 32.40
C PHE A 804 30.11 -36.88 33.45
N ASP A 805 29.19 -35.99 32.98
CA ASP A 805 28.49 -35.04 33.81
C ASP A 805 27.32 -35.71 34.58
N PHE A 806 27.68 -36.35 35.70
CA PHE A 806 26.68 -36.98 36.60
C PHE A 806 25.71 -35.99 37.19
N LEU A 807 26.13 -34.74 37.47
CA LEU A 807 25.26 -33.71 38.01
C LEU A 807 24.22 -33.27 36.98
N GLY A 808 24.63 -33.12 35.71
CA GLY A 808 23.73 -32.88 34.60
C GLY A 808 22.74 -34.03 34.39
N MET A 809 23.15 -35.29 34.52
CA MET A 809 22.26 -36.45 34.46
C MET A 809 21.20 -36.41 35.55
N HIS A 810 21.57 -36.18 36.83
CA HIS A 810 20.61 -36.04 37.95
C HIS A 810 19.66 -34.88 37.75
N SER A 811 20.15 -33.75 37.27
CA SER A 811 19.31 -32.61 36.94
C SER A 811 18.27 -32.93 35.83
N ALA A 812 18.68 -33.69 34.80
CA ALA A 812 17.78 -34.13 33.73
C ALA A 812 16.78 -35.19 34.22
N MET A 813 17.18 -36.11 35.10
CA MET A 813 16.26 -37.07 35.75
C MET A 813 15.23 -36.38 36.63
N SER A 814 15.66 -35.35 37.39
CA SER A 814 14.78 -34.50 38.17
C SER A 814 13.74 -33.78 37.30
N ALA A 815 14.21 -33.13 36.21
CA ALA A 815 13.36 -32.49 35.25
C ALA A 815 12.34 -33.44 34.59
N PHE A 816 12.79 -34.67 34.25
CA PHE A 816 11.91 -35.73 33.74
C PHE A 816 10.84 -36.14 34.76
N CYS A 817 11.20 -36.40 36.00
CA CYS A 817 10.28 -36.82 37.04
C CYS A 817 9.25 -35.71 37.37
N HIS A 818 9.66 -34.47 37.45
CA HIS A 818 8.74 -33.32 37.66
C HIS A 818 7.81 -33.13 36.47
N LYS A 819 8.35 -33.21 35.24
CA LYS A 819 7.56 -33.02 34.00
C LYS A 819 6.44 -34.04 33.85
N TYR A 820 6.64 -35.26 34.30
CA TYR A 820 5.67 -36.35 34.16
C TYR A 820 4.94 -36.68 35.45
N GLY A 821 5.02 -35.83 36.48
CA GLY A 821 4.25 -35.97 37.73
C GLY A 821 4.63 -37.14 38.60
N ILE A 822 5.87 -37.62 38.50
CA ILE A 822 6.44 -38.76 39.24
C ILE A 822 7.60 -38.33 40.17
N ALA A 823 7.52 -37.08 40.64
CA ALA A 823 8.58 -36.54 41.55
C ALA A 823 8.82 -37.39 42.82
N GLU A 824 7.80 -38.09 43.30
CA GLU A 824 7.88 -39.04 44.42
C GLU A 824 8.88 -40.21 44.16
N LYS A 825 9.13 -40.52 42.91
CA LYS A 825 10.05 -41.59 42.52
C LYS A 825 11.49 -41.11 42.25
N LEU A 826 11.74 -39.79 42.28
CA LEU A 826 13.00 -39.18 41.93
C LEU A 826 14.15 -39.67 42.82
N GLU A 827 14.01 -39.52 44.13
CA GLU A 827 15.05 -39.96 45.12
C GLU A 827 15.40 -41.41 44.96
N LYS A 828 14.40 -42.25 44.73
CA LYS A 828 14.60 -43.68 44.51
C LYS A 828 15.29 -43.96 43.19
N ALA A 829 14.96 -43.27 42.13
CA ALA A 829 15.58 -43.43 40.82
C ALA A 829 17.05 -43.01 40.85
N GLU A 830 17.35 -41.86 41.44
CA GLU A 830 18.74 -41.36 41.60
C GLU A 830 19.57 -42.35 42.42
N ARG A 831 19.09 -42.73 43.61
CA ARG A 831 19.81 -43.68 44.45
C ARG A 831 20.09 -45.03 43.78
N LEU A 832 19.10 -45.61 43.07
CA LEU A 832 19.27 -46.84 42.34
C LEU A 832 20.22 -46.67 41.14
N THR A 833 20.25 -45.51 40.50
CA THR A 833 21.17 -45.19 39.40
C THR A 833 22.61 -45.14 39.94
N ASP A 834 22.82 -44.39 41.04
CA ASP A 834 24.16 -44.27 41.66
C ASP A 834 24.63 -45.65 42.15
N GLN A 835 23.78 -46.38 42.85
CA GLN A 835 24.12 -47.74 43.30
C GLN A 835 24.48 -48.67 42.15
N MET A 836 23.79 -48.64 41.03
CA MET A 836 24.07 -49.46 39.86
C MET A 836 25.38 -49.03 39.19
N LEU A 837 25.67 -47.76 39.14
CA LEU A 837 26.86 -47.21 38.49
C LEU A 837 28.10 -47.42 39.35
N ASP A 838 28.03 -47.19 40.65
CA ASP A 838 29.17 -47.28 41.57
C ASP A 838 29.51 -48.74 41.94
N ASP A 839 28.51 -49.49 42.36
CA ASP A 839 28.73 -50.79 42.92
C ASP A 839 28.84 -51.94 41.90
N VAL A 840 28.14 -51.76 40.76
CA VAL A 840 27.95 -52.84 39.77
C VAL A 840 28.64 -52.58 38.45
N MET A 841 28.46 -51.38 37.92
CA MET A 841 28.87 -51.08 36.54
C MET A 841 30.10 -50.18 36.41
N ALA A 842 30.76 -49.82 37.52
CA ALA A 842 31.98 -48.98 37.52
C ALA A 842 33.10 -49.47 36.60
N GLN A 843 33.20 -50.81 36.37
CA GLN A 843 34.21 -51.44 35.54
C GLN A 843 33.83 -51.58 34.07
N TYR A 844 32.58 -51.25 33.69
CA TYR A 844 32.04 -51.53 32.36
C TYR A 844 31.72 -50.22 31.65
N ARG A 845 32.38 -49.90 30.59
CA ARG A 845 32.07 -48.71 29.76
C ARG A 845 32.23 -49.05 28.29
N PRO A 846 31.38 -48.49 27.40
CA PRO A 846 30.31 -47.52 27.66
C PRO A 846 29.06 -48.15 28.30
N ILE A 847 28.33 -47.37 29.08
CA ILE A 847 27.07 -47.77 29.71
C ILE A 847 25.97 -46.82 29.20
N THR A 848 24.85 -47.37 28.77
CA THR A 848 23.65 -46.60 28.49
C THR A 848 22.69 -46.72 29.67
N VAL A 849 22.37 -45.60 30.32
CA VAL A 849 21.36 -45.51 31.37
C VAL A 849 20.09 -44.87 30.75
N ARG A 850 18.93 -45.49 31.01
CA ARG A 850 17.68 -44.98 30.49
C ARG A 850 16.61 -45.00 31.60
N ILE A 851 16.02 -43.85 31.89
CA ILE A 851 14.78 -43.78 32.68
C ILE A 851 13.58 -43.82 31.76
N THR A 852 12.59 -44.63 32.07
CA THR A 852 11.34 -44.76 31.33
C THR A 852 10.14 -44.67 32.26
N HIS A 853 9.07 -43.97 31.83
CA HIS A 853 7.79 -43.93 32.53
C HIS A 853 6.67 -44.18 31.55
N SER A 854 5.79 -45.11 31.88
CA SER A 854 4.54 -45.35 31.13
C SER A 854 3.39 -44.66 31.81
N GLU A 855 2.85 -43.62 31.18
CA GLU A 855 1.69 -42.87 31.67
C GLU A 855 0.44 -43.76 31.77
N GLN A 856 0.33 -44.78 30.92
CA GLN A 856 -0.82 -45.69 30.87
C GLN A 856 -0.82 -46.73 32.00
N SER A 857 0.34 -47.33 32.30
CA SER A 857 0.49 -48.33 33.34
C SER A 857 1.03 -47.79 34.67
N ALA A 858 1.37 -46.49 34.72
CA ALA A 858 2.01 -45.81 35.87
C ALA A 858 3.32 -46.50 36.31
N VAL A 859 3.95 -47.26 35.42
CA VAL A 859 5.21 -47.98 35.69
C VAL A 859 6.40 -47.13 35.30
N THR A 860 7.35 -46.97 36.21
CA THR A 860 8.66 -46.33 35.96
C THR A 860 9.73 -47.38 36.02
N ALA A 861 10.67 -47.34 35.09
CA ALA A 861 11.78 -48.29 35.07
C ALA A 861 13.12 -47.59 34.70
N LEU A 862 14.19 -48.10 35.28
CA LEU A 862 15.58 -47.76 34.95
C LEU A 862 16.17 -48.90 34.15
N ASP A 863 16.67 -48.64 32.98
CA ASP A 863 17.37 -49.62 32.12
C ASP A 863 18.85 -49.28 32.06
N PHE A 864 19.69 -50.22 32.35
CA PHE A 864 21.15 -50.15 32.25
C PHE A 864 21.59 -51.14 31.19
N MET A 865 22.29 -50.69 30.16
CA MET A 865 22.78 -51.52 29.10
C MET A 865 24.30 -51.38 28.98
N VAL A 866 25.01 -52.50 29.05
CA VAL A 866 26.44 -52.60 28.85
C VAL A 866 26.73 -53.24 27.51
N GLU A 867 27.46 -52.56 26.63
CA GLU A 867 27.80 -53.10 25.32
C GLU A 867 28.84 -54.24 25.41
N LYS A 868 28.75 -55.15 24.45
CA LYS A 868 29.70 -56.28 24.27
C LYS A 868 29.78 -57.31 25.45
N MET A 869 28.85 -57.22 26.40
CA MET A 869 28.77 -58.10 27.53
C MET A 869 27.80 -59.27 27.25
N THR A 870 28.19 -60.51 27.59
CA THR A 870 27.41 -61.75 27.32
C THR A 870 26.81 -62.37 28.58
N ALA A 871 27.28 -61.95 29.76
CA ALA A 871 26.79 -62.46 31.06
C ALA A 871 26.34 -61.34 31.98
N THR A 872 25.52 -61.67 32.99
CA THR A 872 24.99 -60.64 33.94
C THR A 872 26.13 -59.96 34.72
N PRO A 873 26.10 -58.68 34.87
CA PRO A 873 27.01 -57.94 35.76
C PRO A 873 26.60 -58.01 37.24
N LEU A 874 25.42 -58.57 37.56
CA LEU A 874 24.88 -58.62 38.90
C LEU A 874 25.41 -59.90 39.61
N SER A 875 26.02 -59.73 40.81
CA SER A 875 26.28 -60.86 41.75
C SER A 875 24.94 -61.21 42.45
N ASP A 876 24.89 -62.39 43.06
CA ASP A 876 23.71 -62.83 43.82
C ASP A 876 23.36 -61.87 44.98
N THR A 877 24.39 -61.30 45.61
CA THR A 877 24.23 -60.27 46.65
C THR A 877 23.62 -58.95 46.11
N HIS A 878 24.11 -58.45 44.99
CA HIS A 878 23.58 -57.29 44.38
C HIS A 878 22.16 -57.52 43.87
N ARG A 879 21.88 -58.69 43.28
CA ARG A 879 20.52 -59.08 42.83
C ARG A 879 19.53 -59.07 43.96
N ALA A 880 19.92 -59.67 45.14
CA ALA A 880 19.06 -59.69 46.33
C ALA A 880 18.80 -58.29 46.87
N ALA A 881 19.81 -57.41 46.92
CA ALA A 881 19.71 -56.06 47.40
C ALA A 881 18.78 -55.21 46.50
N LEU A 882 18.91 -55.33 45.17
CA LEU A 882 18.07 -54.62 44.18
C LEU A 882 16.64 -55.18 44.22
N SER A 883 16.43 -56.50 44.32
CA SER A 883 15.11 -57.12 44.43
C SER A 883 14.34 -56.70 45.67
N ALA A 884 15.03 -56.36 46.78
CA ALA A 884 14.39 -55.79 47.96
C ALA A 884 13.89 -54.34 47.78
N GLN A 885 14.52 -53.61 46.84
CA GLN A 885 14.21 -52.20 46.60
C GLN A 885 13.30 -51.96 45.38
N CYS A 886 13.25 -52.86 44.42
CA CYS A 886 12.50 -52.75 43.17
C CYS A 886 11.30 -53.68 43.15
N ARG A 887 10.24 -53.29 42.37
CA ARG A 887 9.12 -54.24 42.14
C ARG A 887 9.54 -55.45 41.35
N GLN A 888 10.50 -55.30 40.46
CA GLN A 888 11.04 -56.34 39.60
C GLN A 888 12.41 -55.97 39.08
N VAL A 889 13.32 -56.96 39.03
CA VAL A 889 14.63 -56.88 38.38
C VAL A 889 14.59 -57.86 37.23
N VAL A 890 14.87 -57.36 36.02
CA VAL A 890 14.91 -58.17 34.79
C VAL A 890 16.29 -58.10 34.20
N GLU A 891 16.88 -59.26 33.97
CA GLU A 891 18.23 -59.41 33.39
C GLU A 891 18.13 -60.18 32.08
N GLU A 892 18.57 -59.56 30.98
CA GLU A 892 18.47 -60.17 29.66
C GLU A 892 19.68 -59.90 28.76
N PRO A 893 20.18 -60.90 28.04
CA PRO A 893 21.14 -60.62 26.99
C PRO A 893 20.44 -59.93 25.80
N THR A 894 21.14 -58.99 25.18
CA THR A 894 20.68 -58.27 23.98
C THR A 894 21.63 -58.50 22.82
N LYS A 895 21.25 -58.15 21.61
CA LYS A 895 22.12 -58.24 20.41
C LYS A 895 23.38 -57.37 20.51
N ARG A 896 23.40 -56.36 21.39
CA ARG A 896 24.53 -55.43 21.55
C ARG A 896 25.30 -55.59 22.86
N GLY A 897 24.76 -56.35 23.84
CA GLY A 897 25.36 -56.53 25.13
C GLY A 897 24.37 -57.10 26.16
N PHE A 898 24.48 -56.70 27.41
CA PHE A 898 23.63 -57.20 28.51
C PHE A 898 22.80 -56.04 29.10
N ARG A 899 21.54 -56.30 29.37
CA ARG A 899 20.58 -55.35 29.91
C ARG A 899 20.11 -55.72 31.31
N VAL A 900 20.18 -54.77 32.22
CA VAL A 900 19.56 -54.88 33.55
C VAL A 900 18.43 -53.81 33.63
N LYS A 901 17.21 -54.24 33.88
CA LYS A 901 16.07 -53.36 33.99
C LYS A 901 15.48 -53.44 35.39
N LEU A 902 15.41 -52.31 36.08
CA LEU A 902 14.82 -52.13 37.42
C LEU A 902 13.45 -51.46 37.29
N ILE A 903 12.38 -52.14 37.72
CA ILE A 903 11.03 -51.57 37.77
C ILE A 903 10.81 -50.99 39.17
N ILE A 904 10.61 -49.68 39.28
CA ILE A 904 10.51 -48.94 40.54
C ILE A 904 9.10 -48.46 40.86
#